data_417fdd93560132c94ab70e73a468a70e
#
_entry.id   417fdd93560132c94ab70e73a468a70e
#
_cell.length_a   1.000
_cell.length_b   1.000
_cell.length_c   1.000
_cell.angle_alpha   90.00
_cell.angle_beta   90.00
_cell.angle_gamma   90.00
#
_symmetry.space_group_name_H-M   'P 1'
#
loop_
_entity.id
_entity.type
_entity.pdbx_description
1 polymer ?
#
loop_
_entity_poly.entity_id
_entity_poly.type
_entity_poly.pdbx_seq_one_letter_code
_entity_poly.pdbx_strand_id
1 'polypeptide(L)'
;MPPTTVTSGKLPNLSPRCLALGCRIPLAACFVSGLNCEAEHNSPQNQTHLTVCDFLPPLHTSGFAVNPTQDTYLTSETTTSTWTPSSIAPTMACPHLESIAAALQPPAPHNSVYREDCTQCFDSIDDPAGVDVCLQCFNGGCAGDRNHAQLHRQLWSHPLVLNIRRTRKVVVRDEPPLKMSKLAIAAETEADRYDTTTTVKCLECNQELDKTSDKLAPIVDGIMKANTFSRKEEVKAWEQELTSCEHILLMQQTESRTIQSGDLGHCSACDLHENLWLCLECGNLGCGRKQMGGVDGNSHALAHSDQSGHGVAVKLGSITPEGTADVYCYKCDEERIDGDLGQHLGHWGINLANQQKTEKSLTEMQIEQNLRWDFSMTTEDGKELKPLFGAGLTGLKNLGNSCYLASIVQCLFDTPAFKNRYYLPSRDLPTVQEPAADLETQLRKVADGLLSGRYSKPDSDVTSSEHSPEISHQKGLAPAMLKHLIGRGHEEFSTMRQQDAFELLQHIFKLVTRSQHPSDLGDPTQPFRFTLEQRLQCLGCKKVRYSTNEQDNIFIDVPLEKEPTVEGEETKADAYKAVTLKQCLDNFTAEEVVELTCSSCGSKDGYTKRSLFKTLPENLVVNARKMAVINWVPVKLDVPVIVPDEPFLLDDYLSKGLQSSEETLPDEPEASAPAFVANPEAVSQLEAMGFGRNRCERALHATGNSDANAAMEWLFGHMEDPDIDDPLVLSGGSGGGGAGGASADPEKIEMLGAMGFSVPQAKKALRETNGDVERAVEWLFSHPEDQGIFEDEAPAAGADPAAPKADAGSAATPAKYQLQSIACHKGTSIHAGHYVAFVRKEVNSQPTWVLFNDEKVVEAGEIEEMRKFAYVYFFKRV
;
A
#
# COMPACT_ATOMS: atom_id res chain seq x y z
N MET A 1 3.95 67.02 8.84
CA MET A 1 2.98 68.09 8.56
C MET A 1 2.06 67.65 7.45
N PRO A 2 0.77 67.72 7.66
CA PRO A 2 -0.28 67.39 6.70
C PRO A 2 -0.82 68.64 6.03
N PRO A 3 -1.96 68.69 5.42
CA PRO A 3 -2.82 67.78 4.66
C PRO A 3 -3.42 68.51 3.39
N THR A 4 -4.32 67.78 2.64
CA THR A 4 -5.62 68.37 2.10
C THR A 4 -6.30 67.26 1.29
N THR A 5 -7.40 66.73 1.78
CA THR A 5 -8.82 67.02 1.67
C THR A 5 -9.38 67.07 0.24
N VAL A 6 -10.33 66.20 0.00
CA VAL A 6 -11.81 66.16 -0.12
C VAL A 6 -12.30 66.33 -1.58
N THR A 7 -13.20 65.47 -2.06
CA THR A 7 -14.65 65.55 -2.26
C THR A 7 -15.14 64.33 -3.04
N SER A 8 -16.00 63.50 -2.57
CA SER A 8 -17.47 63.44 -2.49
C SER A 8 -18.20 63.62 -3.84
N GLY A 9 -18.97 62.58 -4.16
CA GLY A 9 -19.95 62.59 -5.23
C GLY A 9 -20.94 61.44 -5.13
N LYS A 10 -22.14 61.75 -4.74
CA LYS A 10 -23.31 60.97 -4.36
C LYS A 10 -23.95 60.18 -5.49
N LEU A 11 -24.60 59.08 -5.07
CA LEU A 11 -25.72 58.32 -5.65
C LEU A 11 -26.90 59.20 -6.20
N PRO A 12 -27.80 58.60 -7.00
CA PRO A 12 -29.11 58.37 -6.40
C PRO A 12 -29.78 57.03 -6.69
N ASN A 13 -30.57 56.66 -5.69
CA ASN A 13 -31.61 55.63 -5.60
C ASN A 13 -32.68 55.72 -6.70
N LEU A 14 -33.33 54.57 -6.94
CA LEU A 14 -34.80 54.46 -6.97
C LEU A 14 -35.28 53.00 -6.94
N SER A 15 -35.97 52.68 -5.88
CA SER A 15 -37.00 51.64 -5.71
C SER A 15 -38.37 52.36 -5.78
N PRO A 16 -39.58 51.80 -5.69
CA PRO A 16 -40.04 50.42 -5.44
C PRO A 16 -41.42 50.05 -6.07
N ARG A 17 -41.95 48.84 -5.60
CA ARG A 17 -43.42 48.50 -5.51
C ARG A 17 -44.03 47.85 -6.76
N CYS A 18 -44.96 46.89 -6.68
CA CYS A 18 -45.93 46.45 -5.66
C CYS A 18 -46.51 45.04 -5.99
N LEU A 19 -46.83 44.28 -4.94
CA LEU A 19 -48.10 43.62 -4.57
C LEU A 19 -48.57 42.45 -5.46
N ALA A 20 -48.71 41.30 -4.96
CA ALA A 20 -49.50 40.62 -3.88
C ALA A 20 -50.72 39.87 -4.43
N LEU A 21 -50.97 38.77 -3.80
CA LEU A 21 -52.16 37.87 -3.70
C LEU A 21 -51.82 36.47 -4.20
N GLY A 22 -51.81 35.44 -3.46
CA GLY A 22 -52.58 35.05 -2.29
C GLY A 22 -53.57 33.92 -2.65
N CYS A 23 -53.37 32.76 -2.00
CA CYS A 23 -54.33 31.71 -1.61
C CYS A 23 -53.94 30.27 -1.98
N ARG A 24 -53.48 29.53 -0.93
CA ARG A 24 -54.19 28.38 -0.26
C ARG A 24 -54.66 27.23 -1.14
N ILE A 25 -53.98 26.09 -0.96
CA ILE A 25 -54.34 24.67 -0.64
C ILE A 25 -55.89 24.37 -0.72
N PRO A 26 -56.45 23.15 -1.11
CA PRO A 26 -56.03 21.84 -0.58
C PRO A 26 -56.18 20.61 -1.50
N LEU A 27 -55.48 19.54 -1.12
CA LEU A 27 -55.85 18.10 -0.98
C LEU A 27 -56.84 17.43 -1.94
N ALA A 28 -56.41 16.24 -2.31
CA ALA A 28 -57.17 14.96 -2.38
C ALA A 28 -57.46 14.37 -3.75
N ALA A 29 -56.81 13.24 -3.89
CA ALA A 29 -57.37 11.92 -4.16
C ALA A 29 -57.86 11.54 -5.56
N CYS A 30 -57.30 10.43 -5.99
CA CYS A 30 -57.95 9.25 -6.56
C CYS A 30 -58.39 9.15 -8.02
N PHE A 31 -58.04 8.01 -8.51
CA PHE A 31 -58.71 7.08 -9.48
C PHE A 31 -58.48 7.26 -11.02
N VAL A 32 -57.77 6.33 -11.56
CA VAL A 32 -58.17 5.09 -12.28
C VAL A 32 -58.42 5.25 -13.81
N SER A 33 -57.78 4.35 -14.51
CA SER A 33 -58.14 3.79 -15.83
C SER A 33 -58.05 4.72 -17.04
N GLY A 34 -57.60 4.30 -18.16
CA GLY A 34 -57.34 3.10 -18.86
C GLY A 34 -57.27 3.37 -20.36
N LEU A 35 -56.62 2.47 -21.04
CA LEU A 35 -56.86 2.05 -22.44
C LEU A 35 -56.86 3.14 -23.54
N ASN A 36 -56.28 3.05 -24.69
CA ASN A 36 -56.00 1.99 -25.68
C ASN A 36 -55.09 2.53 -26.78
N CYS A 37 -54.28 1.66 -27.39
CA CYS A 37 -54.32 1.15 -28.76
C CYS A 37 -54.05 2.18 -29.90
N GLU A 38 -53.28 1.93 -30.92
CA GLU A 38 -53.08 0.88 -31.92
C GLU A 38 -51.76 1.18 -32.68
N ALA A 39 -50.91 0.29 -32.99
CA ALA A 39 -50.75 -0.62 -34.10
C ALA A 39 -50.17 0.14 -35.35
N GLU A 40 -49.23 -0.34 -36.12
CA GLU A 40 -49.08 -1.52 -36.95
C GLU A 40 -47.66 -1.66 -37.51
N HIS A 41 -47.19 -2.83 -37.69
CA HIS A 41 -46.72 -3.71 -38.78
C HIS A 41 -45.21 -3.60 -39.14
N ASN A 42 -44.41 -4.62 -39.18
CA ASN A 42 -44.46 -5.90 -39.90
C ASN A 42 -43.32 -6.86 -39.52
N SER A 43 -43.63 -8.12 -39.43
CA SER A 43 -42.79 -9.31 -39.35
C SER A 43 -42.44 -9.80 -40.79
N PRO A 44 -41.65 -10.89 -41.09
CA PRO A 44 -41.62 -12.18 -40.38
C PRO A 44 -40.35 -13.06 -40.46
N GLN A 45 -40.39 -14.18 -39.71
CA GLN A 45 -39.88 -15.56 -40.01
C GLN A 45 -38.42 -15.86 -39.61
N ASN A 46 -38.01 -16.96 -38.97
CA ASN A 46 -38.48 -18.38 -38.88
C ASN A 46 -37.92 -18.98 -37.55
N GLN A 47 -38.67 -19.71 -36.76
CA GLN A 47 -38.86 -21.16 -36.61
C GLN A 47 -37.57 -21.93 -36.33
N THR A 48 -37.45 -22.75 -35.28
CA THR A 48 -38.17 -23.99 -34.88
C THR A 48 -37.84 -24.41 -33.45
N HIS A 49 -38.83 -24.78 -32.68
CA HIS A 49 -39.18 -26.08 -32.03
C HIS A 49 -38.20 -26.69 -31.02
N LEU A 50 -38.56 -27.24 -29.89
CA LEU A 50 -39.72 -27.94 -29.31
C LEU A 50 -39.48 -28.06 -27.78
N THR A 51 -40.44 -27.90 -26.98
CA THR A 51 -41.47 -28.69 -26.25
C THR A 51 -41.05 -29.14 -24.86
N VAL A 52 -41.71 -28.66 -23.84
CA VAL A 52 -42.87 -29.18 -23.05
C VAL A 52 -42.50 -30.28 -22.04
N CYS A 53 -42.80 -30.23 -20.80
CA CYS A 53 -44.04 -30.38 -20.00
C CYS A 53 -43.68 -30.28 -18.50
N ASP A 54 -44.34 -29.48 -17.73
CA ASP A 54 -45.47 -29.78 -16.84
C ASP A 54 -45.23 -30.73 -15.67
N PHE A 55 -45.45 -30.23 -14.43
CA PHE A 55 -46.54 -30.64 -13.57
C PHE A 55 -46.45 -29.95 -12.19
N LEU A 56 -47.42 -29.10 -11.93
CA LEU A 56 -47.94 -28.81 -10.57
C LEU A 56 -49.07 -29.78 -10.25
N PRO A 57 -49.42 -30.03 -8.99
CA PRO A 57 -50.54 -29.28 -8.43
C PRO A 57 -50.46 -29.00 -6.88
N PRO A 58 -51.46 -28.25 -6.33
CA PRO A 58 -51.40 -27.63 -5.01
C PRO A 58 -52.27 -28.34 -3.98
N LEU A 59 -52.17 -27.95 -2.70
CA LEU A 59 -53.23 -28.14 -1.65
C LEU A 59 -52.63 -27.68 -0.32
N HIS A 60 -53.18 -27.06 0.68
CA HIS A 60 -54.48 -26.55 1.03
C HIS A 60 -54.23 -25.63 2.22
N THR A 61 -55.01 -24.60 2.29
CA THR A 61 -55.23 -23.68 3.42
C THR A 61 -55.95 -24.36 4.56
N SER A 62 -55.60 -24.01 5.78
CA SER A 62 -56.57 -23.80 6.83
C SER A 62 -56.05 -22.85 7.92
N GLY A 63 -56.71 -21.72 8.03
CA GLY A 63 -56.43 -20.73 9.05
C GLY A 63 -57.22 -21.06 10.32
N PHE A 64 -56.75 -20.55 11.43
CA PHE A 64 -57.52 -20.22 12.59
C PHE A 64 -56.99 -18.95 13.22
N ALA A 65 -57.83 -17.94 13.23
CA ALA A 65 -57.67 -16.75 14.02
C ALA A 65 -58.38 -16.96 15.36
N VAL A 66 -57.82 -16.52 16.46
CA VAL A 66 -58.54 -16.13 17.66
C VAL A 66 -57.82 -14.99 18.35
N ASN A 67 -58.60 -13.99 18.65
CA ASN A 67 -58.31 -12.74 19.34
C ASN A 67 -58.28 -12.88 20.86
N PRO A 68 -57.80 -11.85 21.60
CA PRO A 68 -57.40 -11.91 22.98
C PRO A 68 -58.54 -11.50 23.94
N THR A 69 -58.50 -12.03 25.15
CA THR A 69 -59.16 -11.39 26.32
C THR A 69 -58.57 -11.86 27.66
N GLN A 70 -58.17 -10.86 28.47
CA GLN A 70 -58.44 -10.66 29.92
C GLN A 70 -57.87 -11.58 31.00
N ASP A 71 -57.08 -10.89 31.82
CA ASP A 71 -56.80 -11.03 33.24
C ASP A 71 -57.71 -11.94 34.08
N THR A 72 -57.08 -12.72 34.95
CA THR A 72 -57.51 -12.93 36.34
C THR A 72 -56.32 -13.40 37.21
N TYR A 73 -56.09 -12.66 38.30
CA TYR A 73 -55.31 -13.03 39.47
C TYR A 73 -55.93 -14.22 40.22
N LEU A 74 -55.11 -15.19 40.62
CA LEU A 74 -55.39 -16.05 41.79
C LEU A 74 -54.08 -16.47 42.46
N THR A 75 -53.94 -16.08 43.69
CA THR A 75 -52.97 -16.50 44.70
C THR A 75 -53.18 -17.92 45.13
N SER A 76 -52.14 -18.76 45.24
CA SER A 76 -52.21 -19.84 46.29
C SER A 76 -50.78 -20.44 46.48
N GLU A 77 -50.32 -20.25 47.67
CA GLU A 77 -49.71 -21.18 48.60
C GLU A 77 -48.52 -22.02 48.21
N THR A 78 -47.42 -21.71 48.89
CA THR A 78 -46.18 -22.44 49.14
C THR A 78 -46.38 -23.88 49.53
N THR A 79 -45.83 -24.81 48.78
CA THR A 79 -45.39 -26.09 49.29
C THR A 79 -43.92 -26.28 48.92
N THR A 80 -43.09 -26.24 49.94
CA THR A 80 -41.68 -26.65 49.93
C THR A 80 -41.55 -28.15 49.66
N SER A 81 -41.10 -28.50 48.47
CA SER A 81 -40.55 -29.84 48.22
C SER A 81 -39.05 -29.71 48.03
N THR A 82 -38.33 -30.27 48.97
CA THR A 82 -36.90 -30.49 48.91
C THR A 82 -36.53 -31.35 47.71
N TRP A 83 -35.93 -30.70 46.68
CA TRP A 83 -35.27 -31.45 45.60
C TRP A 83 -33.84 -31.75 46.03
N THR A 84 -33.57 -33.01 46.22
CA THR A 84 -32.20 -33.55 46.21
C THR A 84 -31.61 -33.37 44.80
N PRO A 85 -30.33 -32.93 44.64
CA PRO A 85 -29.73 -32.82 43.35
C PRO A 85 -29.61 -34.20 42.72
N SER A 86 -30.42 -34.46 41.70
CA SER A 86 -30.29 -35.63 40.86
C SER A 86 -28.94 -35.55 40.13
N SER A 87 -28.23 -36.62 40.19
CA SER A 87 -27.03 -37.00 39.46
C SER A 87 -26.88 -36.29 38.11
N ILE A 88 -25.81 -35.52 37.99
CA ILE A 88 -25.29 -35.04 36.70
C ILE A 88 -25.07 -36.30 35.83
N ALA A 89 -25.86 -36.42 34.76
CA ALA A 89 -25.57 -37.39 33.72
C ALA A 89 -24.13 -37.19 33.25
N PRO A 90 -23.33 -38.22 33.04
CA PRO A 90 -21.99 -38.06 32.53
C PRO A 90 -22.09 -37.37 31.16
N THR A 91 -21.58 -36.15 31.05
CA THR A 91 -21.35 -35.49 29.76
C THR A 91 -20.53 -36.46 28.93
N MET A 92 -21.14 -36.98 27.85
CA MET A 92 -20.40 -37.87 26.94
C MET A 92 -19.19 -37.12 26.43
N ALA A 93 -18.01 -37.69 26.61
CA ALA A 93 -16.75 -37.11 26.15
C ALA A 93 -16.85 -36.87 24.65
N CYS A 94 -16.39 -35.69 24.19
CA CYS A 94 -16.42 -35.32 22.77
C CYS A 94 -15.50 -36.31 21.99
N PRO A 95 -16.04 -37.14 21.08
CA PRO A 95 -15.23 -38.11 20.35
C PRO A 95 -14.20 -37.46 19.43
N HIS A 96 -14.50 -36.23 18.98
CA HIS A 96 -13.60 -35.47 18.12
C HIS A 96 -12.35 -34.96 18.87
N LEU A 97 -12.49 -34.59 20.15
CA LEU A 97 -11.34 -34.26 21.00
C LEU A 97 -10.41 -35.48 21.17
N GLU A 98 -10.98 -36.68 21.39
CA GLU A 98 -10.16 -37.88 21.57
C GLU A 98 -9.42 -38.27 20.29
N SER A 99 -10.08 -38.11 19.12
CA SER A 99 -9.48 -38.49 17.83
C SER A 99 -8.30 -37.62 17.42
N ILE A 100 -8.30 -36.33 17.78
CA ILE A 100 -7.25 -35.37 17.35
C ILE A 100 -6.33 -34.91 18.49
N ALA A 101 -6.56 -35.37 19.72
CA ALA A 101 -5.81 -34.94 20.91
C ALA A 101 -4.28 -35.08 20.77
N ALA A 102 -3.81 -36.09 20.03
CA ALA A 102 -2.38 -36.32 19.80
C ALA A 102 -1.76 -35.34 18.82
N ALA A 103 -2.58 -34.71 17.94
CA ALA A 103 -2.14 -33.75 16.94
C ALA A 103 -2.24 -32.30 17.46
N LEU A 104 -2.93 -32.06 18.59
CA LEU A 104 -3.07 -30.73 19.15
C LEU A 104 -1.79 -30.31 19.89
N GLN A 105 -1.23 -29.15 19.51
CA GLN A 105 -0.06 -28.57 20.15
C GLN A 105 -0.26 -27.05 20.33
N PRO A 106 0.35 -26.43 21.34
CA PRO A 106 0.40 -24.99 21.44
C PRO A 106 1.07 -24.35 20.20
N PRO A 107 0.72 -23.13 19.82
CA PRO A 107 1.36 -22.45 18.70
C PRO A 107 2.85 -22.29 18.95
N ALA A 108 3.66 -22.66 17.97
CA ALA A 108 5.10 -22.41 17.98
C ALA A 108 5.38 -20.93 17.66
N PRO A 109 6.57 -20.38 17.98
CA PRO A 109 6.90 -18.96 17.72
C PRO A 109 6.72 -18.54 16.26
N HIS A 110 6.93 -19.43 15.30
CA HIS A 110 6.77 -19.16 13.88
C HIS A 110 5.31 -19.21 13.40
N ASN A 111 4.40 -19.84 14.15
CA ASN A 111 3.00 -19.93 13.73
C ASN A 111 2.32 -18.56 13.81
N SER A 112 1.53 -18.22 12.81
CA SER A 112 0.64 -17.06 12.83
C SER A 112 -0.66 -17.42 13.55
N VAL A 113 -1.09 -16.60 14.51
CA VAL A 113 -2.33 -16.81 15.28
C VAL A 113 -3.30 -15.68 14.94
N TYR A 114 -4.41 -16.03 14.29
CA TYR A 114 -5.44 -15.08 13.84
C TYR A 114 -6.58 -15.05 14.87
N ARG A 115 -6.38 -14.32 15.96
CA ARG A 115 -7.35 -14.28 17.07
C ARG A 115 -8.11 -12.97 17.20
N GLU A 116 -7.76 -11.92 16.45
CA GLU A 116 -8.39 -10.59 16.56
C GLU A 116 -9.54 -10.43 15.59
N ASP A 117 -9.37 -10.86 14.34
CA ASP A 117 -10.36 -10.77 13.28
C ASP A 117 -10.39 -12.03 12.40
N CYS A 118 -11.49 -12.21 11.68
CA CYS A 118 -11.67 -13.30 10.75
C CYS A 118 -10.73 -13.15 9.55
N THR A 119 -10.10 -14.25 9.10
CA THR A 119 -9.21 -14.24 7.93
C THR A 119 -9.93 -13.97 6.61
N GLN A 120 -11.26 -14.16 6.54
CA GLN A 120 -12.07 -14.05 5.32
C GLN A 120 -13.06 -12.88 5.31
N CYS A 121 -13.26 -12.19 6.45
CA CYS A 121 -14.06 -10.96 6.56
C CYS A 121 -13.52 -10.09 7.70
N PHE A 122 -14.17 -8.94 7.97
CA PHE A 122 -13.76 -8.02 9.04
C PHE A 122 -14.54 -8.19 10.34
N ASP A 123 -15.31 -9.29 10.49
CA ASP A 123 -15.90 -9.62 11.80
C ASP A 123 -14.76 -9.94 12.78
N SER A 124 -14.87 -9.42 13.99
CA SER A 124 -13.78 -9.41 14.98
C SER A 124 -14.21 -9.97 16.33
N ILE A 125 -13.30 -10.02 17.29
CA ILE A 125 -13.62 -10.40 18.67
C ILE A 125 -14.55 -9.41 19.38
N ASP A 126 -14.72 -8.20 18.85
CA ASP A 126 -15.63 -7.17 19.38
C ASP A 126 -17.09 -7.43 18.94
N ASP A 127 -17.30 -8.28 17.95
CA ASP A 127 -18.64 -8.69 17.52
C ASP A 127 -19.29 -9.63 18.55
N PRO A 128 -20.63 -9.58 18.72
CA PRO A 128 -21.31 -10.38 19.74
C PRO A 128 -21.07 -11.89 19.65
N ALA A 129 -20.83 -12.42 18.46
CA ALA A 129 -20.51 -13.83 18.25
C ALA A 129 -19.01 -14.14 18.44
N GLY A 130 -18.13 -13.15 18.26
CA GLY A 130 -16.71 -13.26 18.36
C GLY A 130 -16.05 -14.04 17.21
N VAL A 131 -14.79 -14.40 17.43
CA VAL A 131 -13.95 -15.17 16.49
C VAL A 131 -13.67 -16.54 17.07
N ASP A 132 -13.82 -17.57 16.25
CA ASP A 132 -13.45 -18.95 16.53
C ASP A 132 -12.05 -19.23 15.96
N VAL A 133 -11.07 -19.41 16.82
CA VAL A 133 -9.69 -19.76 16.44
C VAL A 133 -9.53 -21.27 16.40
N CYS A 134 -9.14 -21.81 15.27
CA CYS A 134 -8.90 -23.25 15.10
C CYS A 134 -7.75 -23.73 16.00
N LEU A 135 -7.96 -24.80 16.79
CA LEU A 135 -6.93 -25.35 17.68
C LEU A 135 -5.83 -26.14 16.96
N GLN A 136 -5.99 -26.42 15.66
CA GLN A 136 -5.03 -27.20 14.87
C GLN A 136 -4.13 -26.32 14.00
N CYS A 137 -4.66 -25.28 13.35
CA CYS A 137 -3.91 -24.42 12.43
C CYS A 137 -3.96 -22.92 12.80
N PHE A 138 -4.63 -22.56 13.90
CA PHE A 138 -4.73 -21.18 14.45
C PHE A 138 -5.40 -20.17 13.52
N ASN A 139 -6.09 -20.65 12.46
CA ASN A 139 -6.90 -19.80 11.59
C ASN A 139 -8.08 -19.22 12.35
N GLY A 140 -8.34 -17.91 12.19
CA GLY A 140 -9.47 -17.20 12.78
C GLY A 140 -10.66 -17.16 11.83
N GLY A 141 -11.82 -17.67 12.26
CA GLY A 141 -13.06 -17.59 11.52
C GLY A 141 -14.15 -16.93 12.35
N CYS A 142 -14.99 -16.07 11.74
CA CYS A 142 -16.10 -15.47 12.46
C CYS A 142 -17.14 -16.53 12.86
N ALA A 143 -17.75 -16.35 14.05
CA ALA A 143 -18.76 -17.25 14.59
C ALA A 143 -20.20 -16.72 14.38
N GLY A 144 -20.37 -15.56 13.73
CA GLY A 144 -21.65 -14.92 13.44
C GLY A 144 -22.36 -15.51 12.21
N ASP A 145 -23.22 -14.72 11.57
CA ASP A 145 -24.09 -15.15 10.45
C ASP A 145 -23.33 -15.73 9.27
N ARG A 146 -22.13 -15.22 8.97
CA ARG A 146 -21.26 -15.74 7.89
C ARG A 146 -20.62 -17.06 8.23
N ASN A 147 -20.29 -17.26 9.49
CA ASN A 147 -19.75 -18.47 10.08
C ASN A 147 -18.58 -19.09 9.30
N HIS A 148 -17.53 -18.30 9.03
CA HIS A 148 -16.34 -18.77 8.34
C HIS A 148 -15.58 -19.84 9.13
N ALA A 149 -15.76 -19.89 10.47
CA ALA A 149 -15.25 -20.99 11.27
C ALA A 149 -15.88 -22.34 10.89
N GLN A 150 -17.19 -22.35 10.63
CA GLN A 150 -17.87 -23.56 10.16
C GLN A 150 -17.47 -23.96 8.74
N LEU A 151 -17.24 -22.97 7.86
CA LEU A 151 -16.70 -23.20 6.53
C LEU A 151 -15.31 -23.84 6.61
N HIS A 152 -14.43 -23.31 7.45
CA HIS A 152 -13.10 -23.87 7.71
C HIS A 152 -13.18 -25.32 8.20
N ARG A 153 -14.10 -25.61 9.16
CA ARG A 153 -14.35 -27.00 9.60
C ARG A 153 -14.77 -27.92 8.45
N GLN A 154 -15.67 -27.46 7.59
CA GLN A 154 -16.17 -28.25 6.45
C GLN A 154 -15.07 -28.57 5.44
N LEU A 155 -14.22 -27.60 5.14
CA LEU A 155 -13.15 -27.74 4.15
C LEU A 155 -11.98 -28.58 4.66
N TRP A 156 -11.57 -28.38 5.92
CA TRP A 156 -10.31 -28.94 6.46
C TRP A 156 -10.52 -29.97 7.55
N SER A 157 -11.77 -30.27 7.92
CA SER A 157 -12.11 -31.21 8.98
C SER A 157 -11.46 -30.89 10.33
N HIS A 158 -11.35 -29.59 10.67
CA HIS A 158 -10.83 -29.10 11.94
C HIS A 158 -11.99 -28.73 12.88
N PRO A 159 -12.46 -29.65 13.74
CA PRO A 159 -13.70 -29.46 14.49
C PRO A 159 -13.56 -28.62 15.77
N LEU A 160 -12.37 -28.48 16.32
CA LEU A 160 -12.14 -27.83 17.61
C LEU A 160 -11.68 -26.38 17.44
N VAL A 161 -12.36 -25.46 18.13
CA VAL A 161 -12.08 -24.03 18.09
C VAL A 161 -12.10 -23.42 19.49
N LEU A 162 -11.32 -22.34 19.65
CA LEU A 162 -11.38 -21.42 20.78
C LEU A 162 -12.18 -20.19 20.36
N ASN A 163 -13.40 -20.03 20.87
CA ASN A 163 -14.19 -18.83 20.68
C ASN A 163 -13.67 -17.72 21.60
N ILE A 164 -13.34 -16.58 21.03
CA ILE A 164 -12.85 -15.40 21.76
C ILE A 164 -13.82 -14.26 21.51
N ARG A 165 -14.28 -13.62 22.58
CA ARG A 165 -15.11 -12.42 22.54
C ARG A 165 -14.57 -11.37 23.49
N ARG A 166 -14.66 -10.13 23.08
CA ARG A 166 -14.23 -8.97 23.85
C ARG A 166 -15.41 -8.02 24.01
N THR A 167 -15.69 -7.62 25.25
CA THR A 167 -16.75 -6.67 25.58
C THR A 167 -16.16 -5.49 26.33
N ARG A 168 -16.56 -4.29 25.96
CA ARG A 168 -16.09 -3.07 26.61
C ARG A 168 -16.64 -2.97 28.03
N LYS A 169 -15.78 -2.62 28.97
CA LYS A 169 -16.18 -2.29 30.36
C LYS A 169 -16.85 -0.93 30.37
N VAL A 170 -18.06 -0.87 30.93
CA VAL A 170 -18.74 0.39 31.18
C VAL A 170 -18.10 1.03 32.42
N VAL A 171 -17.22 1.98 32.20
CA VAL A 171 -16.64 2.77 33.29
C VAL A 171 -17.60 3.91 33.61
N VAL A 172 -18.39 3.77 34.65
CA VAL A 172 -19.18 4.87 35.21
C VAL A 172 -18.20 5.76 35.99
N ARG A 173 -17.82 6.90 35.45
CA ARG A 173 -17.02 7.90 36.14
C ARG A 173 -17.97 8.85 36.86
N ASP A 174 -18.03 8.79 38.19
CA ASP A 174 -18.86 9.68 39.03
C ASP A 174 -18.22 11.07 39.26
N GLU A 175 -16.98 11.30 38.80
CA GLU A 175 -16.28 12.59 38.95
C GLU A 175 -15.67 13.06 37.61
N PRO A 176 -15.73 14.38 37.31
CA PRO A 176 -15.03 14.92 36.16
C PRO A 176 -13.52 14.71 36.33
N PRO A 177 -12.78 14.41 35.22
CA PRO A 177 -11.36 14.14 35.30
C PRO A 177 -10.62 15.34 35.89
N LEU A 178 -9.96 15.12 37.02
CA LEU A 178 -9.00 16.07 37.58
C LEU A 178 -8.04 16.47 36.43
N LYS A 179 -7.79 17.77 36.29
CA LYS A 179 -6.77 18.29 35.33
C LYS A 179 -5.45 17.56 35.60
N MET A 180 -5.23 16.48 34.89
CA MET A 180 -3.99 15.71 35.01
C MET A 180 -2.88 16.53 34.42
N SER A 181 -1.82 16.73 35.23
CA SER A 181 -0.56 17.27 34.75
C SER A 181 -0.02 16.33 33.65
N LYS A 182 0.57 16.88 32.58
CA LYS A 182 1.08 16.17 31.40
C LYS A 182 2.11 15.06 31.66
N LEU A 183 2.37 14.67 32.90
CA LEU A 183 3.46 13.76 33.33
C LEU A 183 3.02 12.41 33.88
N ALA A 184 1.73 12.06 33.88
CA ALA A 184 1.28 10.75 34.36
C ALA A 184 0.12 10.21 33.52
N ILE A 185 0.38 9.93 32.25
CA ILE A 185 -0.47 9.02 31.49
C ILE A 185 0.10 7.62 31.75
N ALA A 186 -0.37 6.96 32.80
CA ALA A 186 -0.30 5.50 32.83
C ALA A 186 -1.18 5.04 31.65
N ALA A 187 -0.56 4.47 30.63
CA ALA A 187 -1.27 3.95 29.49
C ALA A 187 -2.28 2.90 29.99
N GLU A 188 -3.59 3.19 29.87
CA GLU A 188 -4.63 2.22 30.17
C GLU A 188 -4.38 0.97 29.34
N THR A 189 -4.23 -0.17 29.99
CA THR A 189 -4.04 -1.45 29.28
C THR A 189 -5.34 -1.92 28.63
N GLU A 190 -5.26 -2.79 27.63
CA GLU A 190 -6.48 -3.42 27.04
C GLU A 190 -7.32 -4.12 28.12
N ALA A 191 -6.68 -4.72 29.13
CA ALA A 191 -7.34 -5.36 30.25
C ALA A 191 -8.14 -4.39 31.12
N ASP A 192 -7.78 -3.12 31.13
CA ASP A 192 -8.52 -2.08 31.87
C ASP A 192 -9.79 -1.64 31.15
N ARG A 193 -9.78 -1.72 29.80
CA ARG A 193 -10.88 -1.27 28.94
C ARG A 193 -11.88 -2.37 28.59
N TYR A 194 -11.43 -3.62 28.49
CA TYR A 194 -12.23 -4.73 27.96
C TYR A 194 -12.20 -5.96 28.85
N ASP A 195 -13.35 -6.69 28.85
CA ASP A 195 -13.45 -8.03 29.38
C ASP A 195 -13.39 -9.04 28.24
N THR A 196 -12.43 -9.97 28.30
CA THR A 196 -12.26 -11.02 27.30
C THR A 196 -12.82 -12.32 27.82
N THR A 197 -13.75 -12.93 27.08
CA THR A 197 -14.32 -14.24 27.38
C THR A 197 -13.84 -15.27 26.35
N THR A 198 -13.48 -16.47 26.85
CA THR A 198 -12.99 -17.57 26.01
C THR A 198 -13.76 -18.84 26.31
N THR A 199 -14.22 -19.56 25.26
CA THR A 199 -14.87 -20.86 25.35
C THR A 199 -14.32 -21.80 24.28
N VAL A 200 -13.99 -23.05 24.67
CA VAL A 200 -13.61 -24.08 23.70
C VAL A 200 -14.85 -24.81 23.23
N LYS A 201 -15.00 -24.96 21.90
CA LYS A 201 -16.15 -25.58 21.27
C LYS A 201 -15.72 -26.65 20.28
N CYS A 202 -16.55 -27.69 20.16
CA CYS A 202 -16.50 -28.61 19.03
C CYS A 202 -17.61 -28.24 18.05
N LEU A 203 -17.26 -27.79 16.85
CA LEU A 203 -18.20 -27.38 15.80
C LEU A 203 -18.95 -28.57 15.17
N GLU A 204 -18.45 -29.81 15.37
CA GLU A 204 -19.07 -31.02 14.83
C GLU A 204 -20.22 -31.50 15.72
N CYS A 205 -19.97 -31.66 17.02
CA CYS A 205 -21.01 -32.08 17.97
C CYS A 205 -21.70 -30.91 18.68
N ASN A 206 -21.33 -29.68 18.36
CA ASN A 206 -21.88 -28.45 18.92
C ASN A 206 -21.87 -28.42 20.47
N GLN A 207 -20.77 -28.94 21.07
CA GLN A 207 -20.57 -29.01 22.51
C GLN A 207 -19.47 -28.03 22.97
N GLU A 208 -19.69 -27.41 24.12
CA GLU A 208 -18.65 -26.71 24.84
C GLU A 208 -17.80 -27.71 25.63
N LEU A 209 -16.48 -27.49 25.57
CA LEU A 209 -15.47 -28.36 26.20
C LEU A 209 -14.81 -27.63 27.37
N ASP A 210 -14.40 -28.38 28.38
CA ASP A 210 -13.67 -27.81 29.50
C ASP A 210 -12.28 -27.35 29.08
N LYS A 211 -12.10 -26.04 28.96
CA LYS A 211 -10.85 -25.38 28.59
C LYS A 211 -9.74 -25.57 29.61
N THR A 212 -10.05 -26.01 30.84
CA THR A 212 -9.09 -26.22 31.93
C THR A 212 -8.53 -27.67 31.93
N SER A 213 -9.02 -28.51 31.06
CA SER A 213 -8.51 -29.89 30.95
C SER A 213 -7.03 -29.92 30.60
N ASP A 214 -6.28 -30.90 31.07
CA ASP A 214 -4.84 -31.10 30.85
C ASP A 214 -4.46 -31.08 29.36
N LYS A 215 -5.38 -31.47 28.48
CA LYS A 215 -5.16 -31.51 27.02
C LYS A 215 -5.36 -30.16 26.35
N LEU A 216 -6.31 -29.35 26.82
CA LEU A 216 -6.71 -28.07 26.16
C LEU A 216 -6.08 -26.85 26.80
N ALA A 217 -5.86 -26.84 28.11
CA ALA A 217 -5.33 -25.70 28.83
C ALA A 217 -4.00 -25.16 28.24
N PRO A 218 -2.99 -26.00 27.90
CA PRO A 218 -1.74 -25.49 27.33
C PRO A 218 -1.92 -24.85 25.96
N ILE A 219 -2.88 -25.33 25.14
CA ILE A 219 -3.14 -24.79 23.80
C ILE A 219 -3.87 -23.47 23.89
N VAL A 220 -4.91 -23.40 24.75
CA VAL A 220 -5.66 -22.17 25.01
C VAL A 220 -4.73 -21.07 25.55
N ASP A 221 -3.89 -21.43 26.53
CA ASP A 221 -2.91 -20.50 27.11
C ASP A 221 -1.87 -20.07 26.05
N GLY A 222 -1.40 -21.00 25.23
CA GLY A 222 -0.50 -20.73 24.12
C GLY A 222 -1.13 -19.77 23.09
N ILE A 223 -2.37 -19.97 22.67
CA ILE A 223 -3.09 -19.07 21.73
C ILE A 223 -3.27 -17.68 22.35
N MET A 224 -3.64 -17.62 23.65
CA MET A 224 -3.86 -16.34 24.32
C MET A 224 -2.57 -15.54 24.56
N LYS A 225 -1.45 -16.21 24.78
CA LYS A 225 -0.13 -15.58 24.98
C LYS A 225 0.64 -15.30 23.69
N ALA A 226 0.36 -16.03 22.62
CA ALA A 226 1.01 -15.79 21.32
C ALA A 226 0.77 -14.37 20.86
N ASN A 227 1.78 -13.77 20.23
CA ASN A 227 1.55 -12.52 19.51
C ASN A 227 0.53 -12.73 18.39
N THR A 228 -0.43 -11.81 18.25
CA THR A 228 -1.36 -11.85 17.14
C THR A 228 -0.63 -11.64 15.81
N PHE A 229 -1.25 -12.05 14.71
CA PHE A 229 -0.68 -11.80 13.38
C PHE A 229 -0.33 -10.32 13.20
N SER A 230 -1.26 -9.41 13.48
CA SER A 230 -1.03 -7.97 13.34
C SER A 230 0.14 -7.47 14.19
N ARG A 231 0.23 -7.92 15.45
CA ARG A 231 1.33 -7.52 16.33
C ARG A 231 2.67 -8.09 15.91
N LYS A 232 2.67 -9.32 15.39
CA LYS A 232 3.88 -9.98 14.90
C LYS A 232 4.45 -9.26 13.68
N GLU A 233 3.57 -8.88 12.74
CA GLU A 233 3.97 -8.13 11.55
C GLU A 233 4.40 -6.69 11.88
N GLU A 234 3.74 -6.04 12.84
CA GLU A 234 4.15 -4.75 13.34
C GLU A 234 5.57 -4.82 13.95
N VAL A 235 5.84 -5.77 14.84
CA VAL A 235 7.17 -5.96 15.45
C VAL A 235 8.22 -6.25 14.38
N LYS A 236 7.91 -7.15 13.44
CA LYS A 236 8.81 -7.49 12.35
C LYS A 236 9.13 -6.28 11.45
N ALA A 237 8.12 -5.46 11.14
CA ALA A 237 8.31 -4.26 10.34
C ALA A 237 9.20 -3.23 11.05
N TRP A 238 9.05 -3.08 12.37
CA TRP A 238 9.94 -2.26 13.19
C TRP A 238 11.38 -2.84 13.27
N GLU A 239 11.51 -4.16 13.41
CA GLU A 239 12.81 -4.83 13.42
C GLU A 239 13.56 -4.71 12.08
N GLN A 240 12.85 -4.69 10.96
CA GLN A 240 13.43 -4.48 9.63
C GLN A 240 13.85 -3.04 9.35
N GLU A 241 13.18 -2.07 9.98
CA GLU A 241 13.46 -0.64 9.75
C GLU A 241 14.80 -0.17 10.29
N LEU A 242 15.25 -0.78 11.38
CA LEU A 242 16.42 -0.32 12.10
C LEU A 242 17.45 -1.44 12.19
N THR A 243 18.33 -1.52 11.20
CA THR A 243 19.46 -2.44 11.19
C THR A 243 20.75 -1.73 11.59
N SER A 244 21.68 -2.45 12.18
CA SER A 244 23.04 -1.95 12.35
C SER A 244 23.76 -1.97 11.01
N CYS A 245 24.61 -0.98 10.75
CA CYS A 245 25.41 -0.92 9.52
C CYS A 245 26.88 -1.26 9.80
N GLU A 246 27.64 -1.56 8.74
CA GLU A 246 29.07 -1.83 8.85
C GLU A 246 29.83 -0.71 9.55
N HIS A 247 29.41 0.55 9.38
CA HIS A 247 30.08 1.70 9.99
C HIS A 247 29.90 1.73 11.52
N ILE A 248 28.81 1.17 12.05
CA ILE A 248 28.59 1.01 13.49
C ILE A 248 29.34 -0.20 14.00
N LEU A 249 29.24 -1.36 13.28
CA LEU A 249 29.88 -2.61 13.69
C LEU A 249 31.41 -2.53 13.70
N LEU A 250 31.98 -1.75 12.76
CA LEU A 250 33.43 -1.55 12.62
C LEU A 250 33.93 -0.24 13.25
N MET A 251 33.06 0.49 13.98
CA MET A 251 33.38 1.76 14.58
C MET A 251 34.55 1.63 15.57
N GLN A 252 35.52 2.52 15.48
CA GLN A 252 36.64 2.62 16.40
C GLN A 252 36.56 3.94 17.17
N GLN A 253 36.44 3.82 18.48
CA GLN A 253 36.43 4.99 19.36
C GLN A 253 37.86 5.46 19.66
N THR A 254 38.09 6.77 19.67
CA THR A 254 39.34 7.37 20.06
C THR A 254 39.63 7.15 21.55
N GLU A 255 40.75 7.65 22.08
CA GLU A 255 41.10 7.47 23.52
C GLU A 255 39.94 7.87 24.44
N SER A 256 39.61 6.99 25.38
CA SER A 256 38.51 7.20 26.31
C SER A 256 38.71 8.44 27.16
N ARG A 257 37.66 9.25 27.26
CA ARG A 257 37.61 10.40 28.16
C ARG A 257 36.23 10.52 28.79
N THR A 258 36.15 10.86 30.04
CA THR A 258 34.89 11.22 30.66
C THR A 258 34.50 12.63 30.26
N ILE A 259 33.41 12.76 29.48
CA ILE A 259 32.87 14.08 29.12
C ILE A 259 32.13 14.61 30.35
N GLN A 260 32.44 15.82 30.80
CA GLN A 260 31.81 16.43 31.96
C GLN A 260 30.38 16.85 31.62
N SER A 261 29.46 16.75 32.57
CA SER A 261 28.05 17.13 32.39
C SER A 261 27.86 18.57 31.88
N GLY A 262 28.77 19.47 32.17
CA GLY A 262 28.80 20.85 31.69
C GLY A 262 29.08 20.94 30.18
N ASP A 263 29.89 20.02 29.65
CA ASP A 263 30.28 19.98 28.22
C ASP A 263 29.20 19.35 27.35
N LEU A 264 28.22 18.67 27.95
CA LEU A 264 27.05 18.07 27.28
C LEU A 264 25.88 19.05 27.15
N GLY A 265 25.99 20.25 27.65
CA GLY A 265 24.90 21.22 27.74
C GLY A 265 24.69 22.07 26.48
N HIS A 266 25.61 22.11 25.53
CA HIS A 266 25.49 22.91 24.31
C HIS A 266 26.37 22.39 23.16
N CYS A 267 26.05 22.81 21.94
CA CYS A 267 26.85 22.50 20.78
C CYS A 267 28.29 23.06 20.91
N SER A 268 29.30 22.28 20.51
CA SER A 268 30.70 22.71 20.56
C SER A 268 31.04 23.90 19.63
N ALA A 269 30.18 24.19 18.67
CA ALA A 269 30.38 25.23 17.64
C ALA A 269 29.37 26.39 17.72
N CYS A 270 28.30 26.31 18.53
CA CYS A 270 27.33 27.39 18.74
C CYS A 270 26.59 27.22 20.09
N ASP A 271 25.76 28.21 20.43
CA ASP A 271 25.05 28.25 21.72
C ASP A 271 23.74 27.45 21.77
N LEU A 272 23.52 26.51 20.87
CA LEU A 272 22.32 25.66 20.90
C LEU A 272 22.44 24.59 21.98
N HIS A 273 21.35 24.43 22.75
CA HIS A 273 21.22 23.51 23.87
C HIS A 273 20.28 22.33 23.58
N GLU A 274 19.62 22.32 22.47
CA GLU A 274 18.68 21.29 22.03
C GLU A 274 19.12 20.70 20.69
N ASN A 275 18.59 19.54 20.33
CA ASN A 275 18.94 18.81 19.10
C ASN A 275 20.45 18.52 19.02
N LEU A 276 21.02 18.04 20.12
CA LEU A 276 22.45 17.78 20.26
C LEU A 276 22.79 16.33 19.92
N TRP A 277 23.79 16.17 19.05
CA TRP A 277 24.28 14.89 18.56
C TRP A 277 25.71 14.65 18.97
N LEU A 278 25.95 13.57 19.69
CA LEU A 278 27.26 13.14 20.14
C LEU A 278 27.88 12.19 19.12
N CYS A 279 29.04 12.56 18.56
CA CYS A 279 29.83 11.65 17.73
C CYS A 279 30.35 10.49 18.58
N LEU A 280 29.93 9.26 18.26
CA LEU A 280 30.33 8.08 19.04
C LEU A 280 31.80 7.73 18.86
N GLU A 281 32.45 8.16 17.76
CA GLU A 281 33.86 7.88 17.50
C GLU A 281 34.83 8.78 18.29
N CYS A 282 34.53 10.08 18.46
CA CYS A 282 35.47 11.01 19.13
C CYS A 282 34.87 11.83 20.29
N GLY A 283 33.57 11.67 20.56
CA GLY A 283 32.91 12.42 21.65
C GLY A 283 32.71 13.92 21.35
N ASN A 284 32.73 14.35 20.09
CA ASN A 284 32.38 15.72 19.70
C ASN A 284 30.89 15.92 19.77
N LEU A 285 30.41 17.05 20.30
CA LEU A 285 29.02 17.39 20.43
C LEU A 285 28.64 18.48 19.43
N GLY A 286 27.80 18.15 18.43
CA GLY A 286 27.31 19.08 17.43
C GLY A 286 25.79 19.18 17.46
N CYS A 287 25.22 20.32 17.05
CA CYS A 287 23.78 20.39 16.83
C CYS A 287 23.39 19.73 15.49
N GLY A 288 22.20 19.14 15.44
CA GLY A 288 21.64 18.52 14.25
C GLY A 288 21.23 19.52 13.17
N ARG A 289 20.65 19.00 12.09
CA ARG A 289 20.03 19.82 11.04
C ARG A 289 18.81 20.54 11.60
N LYS A 290 18.50 21.75 11.11
CA LYS A 290 17.25 22.44 11.41
C LYS A 290 16.09 21.56 10.95
N GLN A 291 15.17 21.26 11.87
CA GLN A 291 14.04 20.38 11.59
C GLN A 291 12.77 21.19 11.41
N MET A 292 11.89 20.72 10.52
CA MET A 292 10.55 21.26 10.43
C MET A 292 9.80 20.98 11.74
N GLY A 293 9.12 21.98 12.29
CA GLY A 293 8.43 21.87 13.57
C GLY A 293 9.02 22.76 14.67
N GLY A 294 10.01 23.58 14.33
CA GLY A 294 10.54 24.64 15.20
C GLY A 294 11.73 24.22 16.07
N VAL A 295 12.31 23.04 15.82
CA VAL A 295 13.57 22.64 16.47
C VAL A 295 14.73 23.23 15.68
N ASP A 296 15.49 24.13 16.29
CA ASP A 296 16.62 24.79 15.65
C ASP A 296 17.83 23.84 15.52
N GLY A 297 18.64 24.11 14.49
CA GLY A 297 19.84 23.35 14.22
C GLY A 297 20.70 24.05 13.16
N ASN A 298 22.02 24.05 13.36
CA ASN A 298 22.99 24.64 12.45
C ASN A 298 23.83 23.59 11.73
N SER A 299 23.46 22.30 11.80
CA SER A 299 24.12 21.15 11.14
C SER A 299 25.59 20.95 11.55
N HIS A 300 26.01 21.36 12.74
CA HIS A 300 27.40 21.22 13.18
C HIS A 300 27.84 19.77 13.39
N ALA A 301 26.91 18.83 13.69
CA ALA A 301 27.20 17.41 13.74
C ALA A 301 27.51 16.83 12.36
N LEU A 302 26.78 17.25 11.31
CA LEU A 302 27.08 16.91 9.92
C LEU A 302 28.41 17.50 9.46
N ALA A 303 28.63 18.81 9.74
CA ALA A 303 29.87 19.47 9.41
C ALA A 303 31.10 18.81 10.07
N HIS A 304 30.90 18.29 11.30
CA HIS A 304 31.93 17.50 11.99
C HIS A 304 32.21 16.19 11.25
N SER A 305 31.15 15.45 10.85
CA SER A 305 31.28 14.22 10.06
C SER A 305 32.05 14.45 8.75
N ASP A 306 31.68 15.50 8.01
CA ASP A 306 32.31 15.87 6.74
C ASP A 306 33.82 16.21 6.89
N GLN A 307 34.19 16.87 8.00
CA GLN A 307 35.57 17.29 8.27
C GLN A 307 36.46 16.21 8.85
N SER A 308 35.92 15.36 9.73
CA SER A 308 36.65 14.31 10.44
C SER A 308 36.60 12.94 9.79
N GLY A 309 35.58 12.69 8.94
CA GLY A 309 35.28 11.37 8.38
C GLY A 309 34.59 10.43 9.38
N HIS A 310 34.21 10.93 10.57
CA HIS A 310 33.47 10.14 11.57
C HIS A 310 32.02 9.95 11.12
N GLY A 311 31.56 8.70 11.11
CA GLY A 311 30.27 8.36 10.49
C GLY A 311 29.09 8.31 11.44
N VAL A 312 29.28 8.07 12.74
CA VAL A 312 28.19 7.69 13.64
C VAL A 312 27.98 8.69 14.77
N ALA A 313 26.75 9.13 14.97
CA ALA A 313 26.38 10.00 16.06
C ALA A 313 25.04 9.57 16.72
N VAL A 314 24.86 9.86 18.01
CA VAL A 314 23.64 9.61 18.77
C VAL A 314 23.03 10.93 19.27
N LYS A 315 21.70 11.06 19.17
CA LYS A 315 20.98 12.22 19.71
C LYS A 315 20.82 12.09 21.22
N LEU A 316 21.47 12.97 21.99
CA LEU A 316 21.53 12.86 23.44
C LEU A 316 20.15 12.92 24.12
N GLY A 317 19.26 13.80 23.66
CA GLY A 317 17.93 13.97 24.25
C GLY A 317 16.96 12.80 23.99
N SER A 318 17.29 11.88 23.07
CA SER A 318 16.45 10.72 22.75
C SER A 318 16.81 9.46 23.54
N ILE A 319 17.95 9.45 24.25
CA ILE A 319 18.46 8.28 24.98
C ILE A 319 17.52 7.89 26.12
N THR A 320 17.14 6.60 26.18
CA THR A 320 16.31 6.04 27.26
C THR A 320 17.13 5.15 28.21
N PRO A 321 16.68 4.92 29.45
CA PRO A 321 17.33 3.98 30.36
C PRO A 321 17.39 2.54 29.83
N GLU A 322 16.45 2.16 28.98
CA GLU A 322 16.33 0.84 28.33
C GLU A 322 17.37 0.64 27.23
N GLY A 323 18.07 1.69 26.80
CA GLY A 323 19.12 1.63 25.79
C GLY A 323 18.67 1.97 24.37
N THR A 324 17.47 2.53 24.20
CA THR A 324 17.02 3.05 22.89
C THR A 324 17.41 4.50 22.72
N ALA A 325 17.82 4.89 21.50
CA ALA A 325 18.13 6.26 21.13
C ALA A 325 18.14 6.41 19.60
N ASP A 326 18.01 7.65 19.12
CA ASP A 326 18.23 7.98 17.71
C ASP A 326 19.74 7.93 17.41
N VAL A 327 20.18 6.91 16.67
CA VAL A 327 21.55 6.77 16.15
C VAL A 327 21.53 7.01 14.66
N TYR A 328 22.38 7.91 14.17
CA TYR A 328 22.45 8.28 12.77
C TYR A 328 23.83 7.98 12.20
N CYS A 329 23.86 7.31 11.06
CA CYS A 329 25.08 7.06 10.30
C CYS A 329 25.16 8.03 9.11
N TYR A 330 26.04 9.02 9.16
CA TYR A 330 26.23 9.99 8.08
C TYR A 330 26.81 9.38 6.79
N LYS A 331 27.48 8.23 6.89
CA LYS A 331 28.02 7.51 5.71
C LYS A 331 26.94 6.74 4.96
N CYS A 332 25.94 6.23 5.69
CA CYS A 332 24.73 5.62 5.09
C CYS A 332 23.67 6.66 4.78
N ASP A 333 23.76 7.85 5.39
CA ASP A 333 22.76 8.94 5.42
C ASP A 333 21.40 8.46 5.94
N GLU A 334 21.41 7.55 6.95
CA GLU A 334 20.20 6.92 7.51
C GLU A 334 20.29 6.73 9.03
N GLU A 335 19.10 6.63 9.65
CA GLU A 335 18.96 6.20 11.04
C GLU A 335 19.27 4.70 11.16
N ARG A 336 20.02 4.32 12.21
CA ARG A 336 20.47 2.93 12.42
C ARG A 336 20.31 2.53 13.88
N ILE A 337 20.40 1.23 14.18
CA ILE A 337 20.51 0.72 15.56
C ILE A 337 21.98 0.46 15.89
N ASP A 338 22.36 0.87 17.10
CA ASP A 338 23.61 0.47 17.70
C ASP A 338 23.34 -0.53 18.83
N GLY A 339 23.58 -1.82 18.57
CA GLY A 339 23.40 -2.88 19.58
C GLY A 339 24.29 -2.76 20.80
N ASP A 340 25.43 -2.08 20.66
CA ASP A 340 26.42 -1.86 21.71
C ASP A 340 26.41 -0.43 22.27
N LEU A 341 25.32 0.31 22.05
CA LEU A 341 25.18 1.72 22.43
C LEU A 341 25.58 1.99 23.89
N GLY A 342 25.23 1.07 24.79
CA GLY A 342 25.61 1.17 26.20
C GLY A 342 27.11 1.17 26.45
N GLN A 343 27.88 0.39 25.70
CA GLN A 343 29.32 0.34 25.76
C GLN A 343 29.93 1.59 25.12
N HIS A 344 29.41 1.99 23.96
CA HIS A 344 29.89 3.16 23.22
C HIS A 344 29.66 4.46 24.03
N LEU A 345 28.54 4.61 24.71
CA LEU A 345 28.27 5.73 25.60
C LEU A 345 29.12 5.65 26.89
N GLY A 346 29.27 4.43 27.43
CA GLY A 346 30.14 4.18 28.61
C GLY A 346 31.59 4.61 28.39
N HIS A 347 32.11 4.49 27.17
CA HIS A 347 33.43 4.96 26.74
C HIS A 347 33.61 6.48 26.96
N TRP A 348 32.52 7.23 26.82
CA TRP A 348 32.47 8.68 27.06
C TRP A 348 32.05 9.06 28.49
N GLY A 349 31.88 8.07 29.36
CA GLY A 349 31.47 8.28 30.75
C GLY A 349 29.96 8.50 30.92
N ILE A 350 29.15 8.23 29.88
CA ILE A 350 27.69 8.36 29.90
C ILE A 350 27.09 6.99 30.28
N ASN A 351 26.39 6.94 31.45
CA ASN A 351 25.72 5.72 31.90
C ASN A 351 24.25 5.74 31.50
N LEU A 352 23.80 4.76 30.72
CA LEU A 352 22.42 4.61 30.25
C LEU A 352 21.39 4.60 31.37
N ALA A 353 21.65 3.87 32.45
CA ALA A 353 20.70 3.75 33.57
C ALA A 353 20.37 5.09 34.27
N ASN A 354 21.22 6.10 34.08
CA ASN A 354 21.02 7.43 34.61
C ASN A 354 20.44 8.44 33.62
N GLN A 355 20.23 8.01 32.35
CA GLN A 355 19.68 8.89 31.33
C GLN A 355 18.17 8.98 31.46
N GLN A 356 17.63 10.14 31.11
CA GLN A 356 16.20 10.37 30.96
C GLN A 356 15.96 11.01 29.62
N LYS A 357 15.01 10.47 28.87
CA LYS A 357 14.60 11.06 27.62
C LYS A 357 14.04 12.47 27.81
N THR A 358 14.68 13.45 27.23
CA THR A 358 14.34 14.88 27.35
C THR A 358 13.77 15.47 26.06
N GLU A 359 14.05 14.83 24.94
CA GLU A 359 13.58 15.24 23.62
C GLU A 359 12.83 14.10 22.92
N LYS A 360 11.97 14.46 22.00
CA LYS A 360 11.30 13.47 21.13
C LYS A 360 12.31 12.82 20.21
N SER A 361 12.11 11.52 19.93
CA SER A 361 12.85 10.82 18.88
C SER A 361 12.45 11.34 17.49
N LEU A 362 13.28 11.04 16.50
CA LEU A 362 12.98 11.38 15.09
C LEU A 362 11.63 10.77 14.65
N THR A 363 11.39 9.51 15.03
CA THR A 363 10.12 8.82 14.74
C THR A 363 8.91 9.50 15.40
N GLU A 364 9.01 9.90 16.68
CA GLU A 364 7.94 10.60 17.38
C GLU A 364 7.69 12.00 16.78
N MET A 365 8.74 12.68 16.34
CA MET A 365 8.61 13.97 15.66
C MET A 365 7.96 13.81 14.27
N GLN A 366 8.27 12.75 13.55
CA GLN A 366 7.63 12.45 12.27
C GLN A 366 6.15 12.14 12.43
N ILE A 367 5.78 11.35 13.45
CA ILE A 367 4.36 11.08 13.76
C ILE A 367 3.63 12.38 14.11
N GLU A 368 4.21 13.23 14.97
CA GLU A 368 3.60 14.53 15.33
C GLU A 368 3.50 15.46 14.12
N GLN A 369 4.48 15.43 13.24
CA GLN A 369 4.46 16.20 12.00
C GLN A 369 3.37 15.68 11.05
N ASN A 370 3.23 14.36 10.90
CA ASN A 370 2.18 13.77 10.09
C ASN A 370 0.79 14.15 10.60
N LEU A 371 0.59 14.19 11.93
CA LEU A 371 -0.65 14.67 12.54
C LEU A 371 -0.97 16.15 12.24
N ARG A 372 0.07 16.98 12.03
CA ARG A 372 -0.11 18.40 11.62
C ARG A 372 -0.52 18.56 10.16
N TRP A 373 -0.26 17.56 9.33
CA TRP A 373 -0.61 17.55 7.92
C TRP A 373 -2.01 17.00 7.64
N ASP A 374 -2.83 16.76 8.68
CA ASP A 374 -4.20 16.28 8.51
C ASP A 374 -5.02 17.26 7.66
N PHE A 375 -5.98 16.70 6.92
CA PHE A 375 -6.90 17.48 6.10
C PHE A 375 -7.96 18.12 7.00
N SER A 376 -8.45 19.29 6.56
CA SER A 376 -9.47 20.00 7.31
C SER A 376 -10.75 19.15 7.42
N MET A 377 -11.19 18.93 8.65
CA MET A 377 -12.47 18.28 8.96
C MET A 377 -13.58 19.29 9.28
N THR A 378 -13.29 20.57 8.98
CA THR A 378 -14.23 21.70 9.15
C THR A 378 -14.31 22.53 7.88
N THR A 379 -15.45 23.13 7.63
CA THR A 379 -15.64 24.12 6.56
C THR A 379 -14.94 25.46 6.93
N GLU A 380 -14.78 26.37 5.96
CA GLU A 380 -14.27 27.75 6.22
C GLU A 380 -15.04 28.49 7.31
N ASP A 381 -16.33 28.26 7.43
CA ASP A 381 -17.19 28.80 8.51
C ASP A 381 -16.94 28.14 9.87
N GLY A 382 -15.98 27.20 10.00
CA GLY A 382 -15.67 26.47 11.22
C GLY A 382 -16.71 25.41 11.62
N LYS A 383 -17.61 25.01 10.71
CA LYS A 383 -18.55 23.91 10.95
C LYS A 383 -17.89 22.58 10.65
N GLU A 384 -18.17 21.59 11.47
CA GLU A 384 -17.72 20.23 11.24
C GLU A 384 -18.30 19.64 9.96
N LEU A 385 -17.48 18.88 9.22
CA LEU A 385 -17.91 18.17 8.02
C LEU A 385 -18.89 17.07 8.41
N LYS A 386 -19.90 16.83 7.56
CA LYS A 386 -20.96 15.88 7.82
C LYS A 386 -20.46 14.44 7.63
N PRO A 387 -20.50 13.59 8.67
CA PRO A 387 -20.12 12.19 8.54
C PRO A 387 -21.12 11.41 7.66
N LEU A 388 -20.59 10.47 6.87
CA LEU A 388 -21.33 9.64 5.95
C LEU A 388 -21.18 8.16 6.30
N PHE A 389 -22.28 7.42 6.19
CA PHE A 389 -22.32 5.98 6.46
C PHE A 389 -23.13 5.28 5.38
N GLY A 390 -22.86 3.99 5.16
CA GLY A 390 -23.60 3.14 4.24
C GLY A 390 -22.72 2.36 3.26
N ALA A 391 -23.35 1.76 2.27
CA ALA A 391 -22.65 0.97 1.24
C ALA A 391 -21.70 1.84 0.43
N GLY A 392 -20.44 1.40 0.29
CA GLY A 392 -19.40 2.14 -0.41
C GLY A 392 -18.86 3.35 0.36
N LEU A 393 -19.25 3.51 1.65
CA LEU A 393 -18.85 4.61 2.52
C LEU A 393 -18.14 4.08 3.79
N THR A 394 -17.33 3.05 3.66
CA THR A 394 -16.57 2.47 4.78
C THR A 394 -15.14 2.97 4.77
N GLY A 395 -14.66 3.51 5.91
CA GLY A 395 -13.29 3.97 6.09
C GLY A 395 -12.31 2.83 6.38
N LEU A 396 -11.03 3.09 6.15
CA LEU A 396 -9.93 2.18 6.47
C LEU A 396 -9.13 2.75 7.64
N LYS A 397 -8.79 1.89 8.60
CA LYS A 397 -8.00 2.29 9.75
C LYS A 397 -6.52 2.47 9.36
N ASN A 398 -5.91 3.53 9.83
CA ASN A 398 -4.48 3.72 9.70
C ASN A 398 -3.71 2.71 10.58
N LEU A 399 -2.86 1.88 9.96
CA LEU A 399 -2.08 0.83 10.62
C LEU A 399 -0.69 1.31 11.06
N GLY A 400 -0.49 2.62 11.15
CA GLY A 400 0.81 3.25 11.30
C GLY A 400 1.36 3.65 9.93
N ASN A 401 1.26 4.95 9.60
CA ASN A 401 1.68 5.54 8.31
C ASN A 401 1.11 4.85 7.04
N SER A 402 0.01 4.10 7.13
CA SER A 402 -0.58 3.36 6.00
C SER A 402 -1.67 4.15 5.24
N CYS A 403 -1.78 5.45 5.43
CA CYS A 403 -2.73 6.32 4.73
C CYS A 403 -2.57 6.28 3.20
N TYR A 404 -1.33 6.08 2.69
CA TYR A 404 -1.06 5.86 1.27
C TYR A 404 -1.77 4.61 0.71
N LEU A 405 -1.81 3.51 1.48
CA LEU A 405 -2.55 2.30 1.13
C LEU A 405 -4.06 2.56 1.20
N ALA A 406 -4.54 3.20 2.27
CA ALA A 406 -5.95 3.50 2.45
C ALA A 406 -6.49 4.34 1.28
N SER A 407 -5.80 5.41 0.89
CA SER A 407 -6.23 6.30 -0.19
C SER A 407 -6.28 5.58 -1.55
N ILE A 408 -5.26 4.80 -1.91
CA ILE A 408 -5.24 4.07 -3.19
C ILE A 408 -6.30 2.98 -3.24
N VAL A 409 -6.49 2.23 -2.15
CA VAL A 409 -7.51 1.18 -2.08
C VAL A 409 -8.92 1.77 -2.24
N GLN A 410 -9.21 2.94 -1.62
CA GLN A 410 -10.49 3.64 -1.82
C GLN A 410 -10.71 4.04 -3.28
N CYS A 411 -9.69 4.58 -3.95
CA CYS A 411 -9.77 4.95 -5.36
C CYS A 411 -9.95 3.72 -6.26
N LEU A 412 -9.17 2.67 -6.08
CA LEU A 412 -9.25 1.44 -6.88
C LEU A 412 -10.60 0.75 -6.76
N PHE A 413 -11.07 0.54 -5.52
CA PHE A 413 -12.36 -0.13 -5.29
C PHE A 413 -13.57 0.77 -5.61
N ASP A 414 -13.35 2.01 -6.04
CA ASP A 414 -14.39 2.81 -6.66
C ASP A 414 -14.51 2.56 -8.18
N THR A 415 -13.47 2.07 -8.83
CA THR A 415 -13.53 1.74 -10.26
C THR A 415 -14.44 0.53 -10.54
N PRO A 416 -15.20 0.53 -11.64
CA PRO A 416 -16.04 -0.62 -12.01
C PRO A 416 -15.23 -1.91 -12.17
N ALA A 417 -13.99 -1.80 -12.65
CA ALA A 417 -13.11 -2.94 -12.87
C ALA A 417 -12.86 -3.74 -11.60
N PHE A 418 -12.40 -3.07 -10.53
CA PHE A 418 -12.13 -3.71 -9.24
C PHE A 418 -13.43 -4.07 -8.49
N LYS A 419 -14.47 -3.23 -8.54
CA LYS A 419 -15.79 -3.56 -7.97
C LYS A 419 -16.34 -4.86 -8.55
N ASN A 420 -16.41 -4.97 -9.87
CA ASN A 420 -17.00 -6.11 -10.53
C ASN A 420 -16.17 -7.39 -10.38
N ARG A 421 -14.86 -7.24 -10.21
CA ARG A 421 -13.93 -8.36 -10.06
C ARG A 421 -13.92 -8.95 -8.66
N TYR A 422 -13.99 -8.13 -7.62
CA TYR A 422 -13.77 -8.57 -6.24
C TYR A 422 -15.00 -8.48 -5.34
N TYR A 423 -15.96 -7.60 -5.60
CA TYR A 423 -17.21 -7.55 -4.84
C TYR A 423 -18.22 -8.55 -5.42
N LEU A 424 -18.14 -9.79 -4.96
CA LEU A 424 -18.92 -10.93 -5.46
C LEU A 424 -19.73 -11.58 -4.32
N PRO A 425 -20.79 -10.91 -3.78
CA PRO A 425 -21.52 -11.40 -2.60
C PRO A 425 -22.25 -12.72 -2.82
N SER A 426 -22.54 -13.10 -4.07
CA SER A 426 -23.21 -14.35 -4.45
C SER A 426 -22.26 -15.48 -4.83
N ARG A 427 -20.96 -15.25 -4.82
CA ARG A 427 -19.95 -16.25 -5.19
C ARG A 427 -19.16 -16.70 -3.96
N ASP A 428 -18.96 -17.97 -3.82
CA ASP A 428 -18.15 -18.55 -2.74
C ASP A 428 -16.73 -18.02 -2.74
N LEU A 429 -16.14 -17.92 -1.55
CA LEU A 429 -14.75 -17.57 -1.39
C LEU A 429 -13.85 -18.70 -1.94
N PRO A 430 -12.61 -18.39 -2.37
CA PRO A 430 -11.65 -19.40 -2.76
C PRO A 430 -11.43 -20.44 -1.65
N THR A 431 -11.31 -21.71 -2.06
CA THR A 431 -10.97 -22.81 -1.14
C THR A 431 -9.46 -22.87 -1.01
N VAL A 432 -8.91 -22.13 -0.05
CA VAL A 432 -7.48 -22.05 0.21
C VAL A 432 -7.18 -22.43 1.67
N GLN A 433 -6.03 -23.01 1.91
CA GLN A 433 -5.64 -23.46 3.24
C GLN A 433 -5.35 -22.29 4.17
N GLU A 434 -4.70 -21.26 3.65
CA GLU A 434 -4.31 -20.05 4.37
C GLU A 434 -4.97 -18.80 3.75
N PRO A 435 -6.23 -18.51 4.11
CA PRO A 435 -6.96 -17.38 3.54
C PRO A 435 -6.26 -16.01 3.77
N ALA A 436 -5.51 -15.89 4.86
CA ALA A 436 -4.77 -14.67 5.17
C ALA A 436 -3.56 -14.44 4.23
N ALA A 437 -3.03 -15.50 3.62
CA ALA A 437 -1.89 -15.46 2.70
C ALA A 437 -2.32 -15.47 1.21
N ASP A 438 -3.63 -15.53 0.93
CA ASP A 438 -4.17 -15.56 -0.43
C ASP A 438 -4.66 -14.18 -0.88
N LEU A 439 -4.06 -13.64 -1.94
CA LEU A 439 -4.35 -12.31 -2.47
C LEU A 439 -5.80 -12.16 -2.94
N GLU A 440 -6.35 -13.17 -3.63
CA GLU A 440 -7.75 -13.17 -4.10
C GLU A 440 -8.72 -13.06 -2.92
N THR A 441 -8.50 -13.86 -1.89
CA THR A 441 -9.33 -13.84 -0.68
C THR A 441 -9.24 -12.49 0.03
N GLN A 442 -8.04 -11.91 0.17
CA GLN A 442 -7.87 -10.64 0.85
C GLN A 442 -8.44 -9.46 0.05
N LEU A 443 -8.31 -9.45 -1.28
CA LEU A 443 -8.94 -8.42 -2.12
C LEU A 443 -10.47 -8.52 -2.07
N ARG A 444 -11.04 -9.72 -2.03
CA ARG A 444 -12.49 -9.93 -1.84
C ARG A 444 -12.96 -9.55 -0.44
N LYS A 445 -12.18 -9.86 0.60
CA LYS A 445 -12.43 -9.41 1.97
C LYS A 445 -12.53 -7.88 2.03
N VAL A 446 -11.56 -7.18 1.43
CA VAL A 446 -11.55 -5.72 1.39
C VAL A 446 -12.71 -5.17 0.55
N ALA A 447 -13.01 -5.75 -0.61
CA ALA A 447 -14.15 -5.35 -1.44
C ALA A 447 -15.48 -5.43 -0.68
N ASP A 448 -15.74 -6.55 0.02
CA ASP A 448 -16.94 -6.69 0.85
C ASP A 448 -16.95 -5.70 2.01
N GLY A 449 -15.80 -5.50 2.65
CA GLY A 449 -15.66 -4.54 3.75
C GLY A 449 -16.02 -3.11 3.34
N LEU A 450 -15.49 -2.66 2.22
CA LEU A 450 -15.68 -1.31 1.71
C LEU A 450 -17.09 -1.09 1.13
N LEU A 451 -17.60 -2.06 0.35
CA LEU A 451 -18.75 -1.85 -0.52
C LEU A 451 -20.07 -2.33 0.07
N SER A 452 -20.07 -3.29 0.99
CA SER A 452 -21.32 -3.85 1.55
C SER A 452 -22.09 -2.89 2.47
N GLY A 453 -21.41 -1.90 3.06
CA GLY A 453 -21.98 -1.02 4.10
C GLY A 453 -22.14 -1.68 5.48
N ARG A 454 -21.77 -2.95 5.61
CA ARG A 454 -21.93 -3.74 6.84
C ARG A 454 -21.17 -3.16 8.03
N TYR A 455 -19.97 -2.66 7.75
CA TYR A 455 -19.05 -2.10 8.75
C TYR A 455 -19.11 -0.57 8.82
N SER A 456 -19.83 0.08 7.92
CA SER A 456 -20.00 1.53 7.88
C SER A 456 -21.10 1.95 8.87
N LYS A 457 -20.73 2.02 10.14
CA LYS A 457 -21.59 2.38 11.26
C LYS A 457 -20.86 3.34 12.18
N PRO A 458 -21.57 4.27 12.87
CA PRO A 458 -20.94 5.11 13.88
C PRO A 458 -20.28 4.24 14.95
N ASP A 459 -19.07 4.62 15.34
CA ASP A 459 -18.37 3.96 16.45
C ASP A 459 -19.07 4.38 17.76
N SER A 460 -19.57 3.40 18.50
CA SER A 460 -20.19 3.64 19.83
C SER A 460 -19.20 4.10 20.89
N ASP A 461 -17.90 3.94 20.62
CA ASP A 461 -16.83 4.29 21.52
C ASP A 461 -16.39 5.75 21.36
N VAL A 462 -16.77 6.39 20.25
CA VAL A 462 -16.60 7.82 20.00
C VAL A 462 -17.80 8.55 20.57
N THR A 463 -17.67 9.01 21.81
CA THR A 463 -18.69 9.86 22.44
C THR A 463 -18.28 11.32 22.34
N SER A 464 -19.06 12.12 21.60
CA SER A 464 -18.95 13.57 21.69
C SER A 464 -19.29 14.02 23.11
N SER A 465 -18.30 14.52 23.85
CA SER A 465 -18.53 15.15 25.15
C SER A 465 -18.50 16.68 24.98
N GLU A 466 -19.20 17.42 25.85
CA GLU A 466 -19.14 18.90 25.86
C GLU A 466 -17.71 19.47 25.94
N HIS A 467 -16.73 18.63 26.28
CA HIS A 467 -15.33 19.04 26.50
C HIS A 467 -14.35 18.51 25.44
N SER A 468 -14.81 17.67 24.53
CA SER A 468 -14.09 17.18 23.36
C SER A 468 -15.10 16.88 22.27
N PRO A 469 -15.42 17.87 21.42
CA PRO A 469 -16.29 17.66 20.28
C PRO A 469 -15.53 16.81 19.24
N GLU A 470 -15.62 15.52 19.35
CA GLU A 470 -15.11 14.61 18.36
C GLU A 470 -16.23 14.27 17.38
N ILE A 471 -15.98 14.48 16.10
CA ILE A 471 -16.93 14.14 15.04
C ILE A 471 -17.23 12.64 15.11
N SER A 472 -18.49 12.27 15.11
CA SER A 472 -18.89 10.87 15.03
C SER A 472 -18.28 10.23 13.77
N HIS A 473 -17.40 9.25 13.94
CA HIS A 473 -16.74 8.54 12.85
C HIS A 473 -16.90 7.01 13.01
N GLN A 474 -16.43 6.27 12.03
CA GLN A 474 -16.46 4.81 12.02
C GLN A 474 -15.26 4.24 12.77
N LYS A 475 -15.36 3.00 13.23
CA LYS A 475 -14.22 2.23 13.74
C LYS A 475 -13.13 2.03 12.66
N GLY A 476 -13.56 2.00 11.40
CA GLY A 476 -12.71 1.70 10.25
C GLY A 476 -12.33 0.21 10.16
N LEU A 477 -11.91 -0.22 8.98
CA LEU A 477 -11.42 -1.58 8.73
C LEU A 477 -9.90 -1.60 8.83
N ALA A 478 -9.33 -2.60 9.48
CA ALA A 478 -7.89 -2.80 9.57
C ALA A 478 -7.41 -3.80 8.49
N PRO A 479 -6.91 -3.37 7.32
CA PRO A 479 -6.50 -4.26 6.23
C PRO A 479 -5.08 -4.83 6.46
N ALA A 480 -4.74 -5.26 7.69
CA ALA A 480 -3.40 -5.71 8.06
C ALA A 480 -2.91 -6.90 7.22
N MET A 481 -3.79 -7.89 6.95
CA MET A 481 -3.44 -9.05 6.13
C MET A 481 -3.14 -8.65 4.68
N LEU A 482 -3.93 -7.73 4.09
CA LEU A 482 -3.66 -7.20 2.76
C LEU A 482 -2.36 -6.39 2.72
N LYS A 483 -2.10 -5.53 3.73
CA LYS A 483 -0.83 -4.78 3.82
C LYS A 483 0.37 -5.71 3.85
N HIS A 484 0.29 -6.77 4.66
CA HIS A 484 1.35 -7.79 4.73
C HIS A 484 1.60 -8.47 3.36
N LEU A 485 0.53 -8.87 2.65
CA LEU A 485 0.66 -9.51 1.34
C LEU A 485 1.28 -8.60 0.30
N ILE A 486 0.87 -7.33 0.27
CA ILE A 486 1.41 -6.31 -0.63
C ILE A 486 2.89 -6.04 -0.32
N GLY A 487 3.24 -5.99 0.97
CA GLY A 487 4.61 -5.74 1.41
C GLY A 487 5.55 -6.94 1.34
N ARG A 488 5.01 -8.16 1.15
CA ARG A 488 5.82 -9.38 1.19
C ARG A 488 6.90 -9.38 0.11
N GLY A 489 8.16 -9.39 0.53
CA GLY A 489 9.32 -9.38 -0.37
C GLY A 489 9.56 -8.03 -1.08
N HIS A 490 8.91 -6.95 -0.64
CA HIS A 490 9.15 -5.60 -1.14
C HIS A 490 9.89 -4.79 -0.07
N GLU A 491 10.99 -4.15 -0.45
CA GLU A 491 11.86 -3.43 0.46
C GLU A 491 11.12 -2.31 1.20
N GLU A 492 10.32 -1.52 0.51
CA GLU A 492 9.64 -0.34 1.07
C GLU A 492 8.28 -0.67 1.69
N PHE A 493 7.43 -1.45 0.99
CA PHE A 493 6.06 -1.73 1.47
C PHE A 493 5.99 -2.74 2.60
N SER A 494 7.08 -3.43 2.94
CA SER A 494 7.19 -4.27 4.14
C SER A 494 7.31 -3.44 5.42
N THR A 495 7.75 -2.19 5.34
CA THR A 495 8.02 -1.31 6.48
C THR A 495 6.78 -0.60 7.02
N MET A 496 6.93 0.06 8.18
CA MET A 496 5.91 0.94 8.78
C MET A 496 6.09 2.41 8.37
N ARG A 497 7.05 2.71 7.50
CA ARG A 497 7.26 4.06 6.97
C ARG A 497 6.15 4.46 6.01
N GLN A 498 5.94 5.75 5.87
CA GLN A 498 5.08 6.27 4.82
C GLN A 498 5.77 6.10 3.48
N GLN A 499 5.01 5.62 2.49
CA GLN A 499 5.50 5.32 1.16
C GLN A 499 4.72 6.07 0.08
N ASP A 500 5.24 6.07 -1.15
CA ASP A 500 4.56 6.71 -2.28
C ASP A 500 3.31 5.93 -2.69
N ALA A 501 2.17 6.61 -2.68
CA ALA A 501 0.87 6.04 -3.04
C ALA A 501 0.80 5.60 -4.52
N PHE A 502 1.49 6.32 -5.42
CA PHE A 502 1.48 5.97 -6.84
C PHE A 502 2.36 4.74 -7.12
N GLU A 503 3.50 4.62 -6.47
CA GLU A 503 4.34 3.42 -6.53
C GLU A 503 3.61 2.19 -5.98
N LEU A 504 2.88 2.36 -4.88
CA LEU A 504 2.00 1.32 -4.36
C LEU A 504 0.96 0.87 -5.40
N LEU A 505 0.33 1.82 -6.11
CA LEU A 505 -0.65 1.51 -7.16
C LEU A 505 -0.02 0.63 -8.25
N GLN A 506 1.17 0.99 -8.73
CA GLN A 506 1.88 0.21 -9.74
C GLN A 506 2.25 -1.19 -9.21
N HIS A 507 2.65 -1.27 -7.94
CA HIS A 507 2.96 -2.55 -7.30
C HIS A 507 1.71 -3.44 -7.18
N ILE A 508 0.56 -2.88 -6.77
CA ILE A 508 -0.71 -3.61 -6.75
C ILE A 508 -1.07 -4.12 -8.15
N PHE A 509 -0.91 -3.30 -9.19
CA PHE A 509 -1.16 -3.74 -10.57
C PHE A 509 -0.26 -4.92 -10.95
N LYS A 510 1.03 -4.87 -10.63
CA LYS A 510 1.96 -5.99 -10.86
C LYS A 510 1.52 -7.27 -10.14
N LEU A 511 1.14 -7.18 -8.86
CA LEU A 511 0.67 -8.33 -8.07
C LEU A 511 -0.62 -8.92 -8.64
N VAL A 512 -1.59 -8.06 -8.98
CA VAL A 512 -2.88 -8.48 -9.54
C VAL A 512 -2.71 -9.12 -10.92
N THR A 513 -1.91 -8.52 -11.80
CA THR A 513 -1.65 -9.05 -13.15
C THR A 513 -0.97 -10.42 -13.12
N ARG A 514 -0.07 -10.65 -12.13
CA ARG A 514 0.61 -11.94 -11.95
C ARG A 514 -0.27 -13.00 -11.29
N SER A 515 -1.33 -12.59 -10.60
CA SER A 515 -2.23 -13.53 -9.95
C SER A 515 -3.07 -14.30 -10.98
N GLN A 516 -3.49 -15.51 -10.62
CA GLN A 516 -4.37 -16.30 -11.47
C GLN A 516 -5.79 -15.74 -11.44
N HIS A 517 -6.37 -15.51 -12.60
CA HIS A 517 -7.76 -15.05 -12.74
C HIS A 517 -8.65 -16.17 -13.24
N PRO A 518 -9.83 -16.39 -12.63
CA PRO A 518 -10.83 -17.29 -13.18
C PRO A 518 -11.23 -16.84 -14.60
N SER A 519 -11.39 -17.78 -15.51
CA SER A 519 -11.68 -17.49 -16.93
C SER A 519 -12.94 -16.63 -17.18
N ASP A 520 -13.85 -16.61 -16.21
CA ASP A 520 -15.11 -15.85 -16.25
C ASP A 520 -15.02 -14.45 -15.63
N LEU A 521 -13.93 -14.10 -14.97
CA LEU A 521 -13.77 -12.83 -14.24
C LEU A 521 -12.69 -11.90 -14.81
N GLY A 522 -11.72 -12.42 -15.50
CA GLY A 522 -10.67 -11.64 -16.14
C GLY A 522 -9.77 -10.83 -15.17
N ASP A 523 -8.76 -10.22 -15.73
CA ASP A 523 -7.81 -9.33 -15.02
C ASP A 523 -8.40 -7.92 -14.92
N PRO A 524 -8.62 -7.38 -13.69
CA PRO A 524 -9.21 -6.05 -13.50
C PRO A 524 -8.26 -4.90 -13.85
N THR A 525 -6.99 -5.18 -14.14
CA THR A 525 -6.03 -4.16 -14.60
C THR A 525 -6.15 -3.87 -16.09
N GLN A 526 -6.76 -4.76 -16.88
CA GLN A 526 -6.92 -4.59 -18.32
C GLN A 526 -7.63 -3.26 -18.73
N PRO A 527 -8.70 -2.81 -18.04
CA PRO A 527 -9.36 -1.54 -18.34
C PRO A 527 -8.50 -0.30 -18.13
N PHE A 528 -7.33 -0.42 -17.48
CA PHE A 528 -6.38 0.66 -17.29
C PHE A 528 -5.32 0.71 -18.41
N ARG A 529 -5.16 -0.37 -19.18
CA ARG A 529 -4.12 -0.48 -20.19
C ARG A 529 -4.48 0.23 -21.49
N PHE A 530 -3.47 0.85 -22.07
CA PHE A 530 -3.55 1.56 -23.35
C PHE A 530 -2.17 1.58 -24.00
N THR A 531 -2.12 2.02 -25.26
CA THR A 531 -0.88 2.09 -26.04
C THR A 531 -0.52 3.55 -26.30
N LEU A 532 0.68 3.96 -25.88
CA LEU A 532 1.31 5.20 -26.31
C LEU A 532 2.10 4.96 -27.59
N GLU A 533 2.03 5.91 -28.51
CA GLU A 533 2.83 5.95 -29.71
C GLU A 533 3.82 7.12 -29.63
N GLN A 534 5.08 6.80 -29.80
CA GLN A 534 6.16 7.76 -29.85
C GLN A 534 6.64 7.94 -31.28
N ARG A 535 6.62 9.18 -31.75
CA ARG A 535 7.11 9.56 -33.07
C ARG A 535 8.45 10.27 -32.91
N LEU A 536 9.49 9.75 -33.54
CA LEU A 536 10.81 10.37 -33.68
C LEU A 536 11.00 10.84 -35.12
N GLN A 537 11.32 12.11 -35.32
CA GLN A 537 11.65 12.65 -36.66
C GLN A 537 13.05 13.24 -36.68
N CYS A 538 13.90 12.75 -37.57
CA CYS A 538 15.23 13.30 -37.73
C CYS A 538 15.17 14.76 -38.23
N LEU A 539 15.87 15.69 -37.60
CA LEU A 539 15.91 17.09 -38.00
C LEU A 539 16.64 17.31 -39.32
N GLY A 540 17.62 16.45 -39.67
CA GLY A 540 18.38 16.49 -40.96
C GLY A 540 17.57 15.94 -42.14
N CYS A 541 17.27 14.64 -42.15
CA CYS A 541 16.63 13.99 -43.32
C CYS A 541 15.11 13.93 -43.26
N LYS A 542 14.47 14.38 -42.19
CA LYS A 542 13.00 14.43 -41.96
C LYS A 542 12.31 13.06 -41.95
N LYS A 543 13.05 11.95 -42.02
CA LYS A 543 12.48 10.61 -41.89
C LYS A 543 12.03 10.34 -40.46
N VAL A 544 11.02 9.48 -40.33
CA VAL A 544 10.35 9.21 -39.06
C VAL A 544 10.50 7.76 -38.60
N ARG A 545 10.49 7.55 -37.29
CA ARG A 545 10.34 6.25 -36.67
C ARG A 545 9.18 6.31 -35.70
N TYR A 546 8.34 5.30 -35.73
CA TYR A 546 7.23 5.13 -34.78
C TYR A 546 7.53 3.92 -33.89
N SER A 547 7.34 4.09 -32.57
CA SER A 547 7.41 3.00 -31.59
C SER A 547 6.17 3.06 -30.71
N THR A 548 5.71 1.89 -30.25
CA THR A 548 4.51 1.80 -29.39
C THR A 548 4.85 1.09 -28.09
N ASN A 549 4.35 1.61 -26.97
CA ASN A 549 4.53 1.04 -25.66
C ASN A 549 3.17 0.91 -24.96
N GLU A 550 2.90 -0.28 -24.41
CA GLU A 550 1.74 -0.49 -23.55
C GLU A 550 1.99 0.14 -22.17
N GLN A 551 1.00 0.88 -21.68
CA GLN A 551 1.02 1.61 -20.40
C GLN A 551 -0.30 1.36 -19.67
N ASP A 552 -0.31 1.55 -18.35
CA ASP A 552 -1.50 1.52 -17.48
C ASP A 552 -1.71 2.84 -16.70
N ASN A 553 -0.83 3.79 -16.91
CA ASN A 553 -0.85 5.11 -16.29
C ASN A 553 0.00 6.10 -17.09
N ILE A 554 -0.11 7.41 -16.79
CA ILE A 554 0.78 8.44 -17.30
C ILE A 554 1.31 9.33 -16.18
N PHE A 555 2.54 9.80 -16.37
CA PHE A 555 3.12 10.89 -15.59
C PHE A 555 2.98 12.19 -16.38
N ILE A 556 2.46 13.22 -15.73
CA ILE A 556 2.43 14.56 -16.30
C ILE A 556 3.23 15.52 -15.45
N ASP A 557 4.09 16.30 -16.09
CA ASP A 557 4.81 17.37 -15.41
C ASP A 557 3.89 18.60 -15.28
N VAL A 558 3.85 19.14 -14.07
CA VAL A 558 3.06 20.33 -13.78
C VAL A 558 3.95 21.55 -13.98
N PRO A 559 3.63 22.45 -14.94
CA PRO A 559 4.37 23.68 -15.14
C PRO A 559 4.39 24.56 -13.89
N LEU A 560 5.57 24.99 -13.48
CA LEU A 560 5.76 25.75 -12.24
C LEU A 560 5.89 27.25 -12.54
N GLU A 561 4.84 28.02 -12.29
CA GLU A 561 4.86 29.46 -12.35
C GLU A 561 4.61 30.04 -10.95
N LYS A 562 5.57 30.82 -10.44
CA LYS A 562 5.36 31.54 -9.17
C LYS A 562 4.37 32.67 -9.35
N GLU A 563 3.54 32.91 -8.33
CA GLU A 563 2.71 34.12 -8.29
C GLU A 563 3.60 35.38 -8.19
N PRO A 564 3.24 36.46 -8.89
CA PRO A 564 3.99 37.70 -8.79
C PRO A 564 3.89 38.25 -7.36
N THR A 565 5.03 38.51 -6.72
CA THR A 565 5.08 39.15 -5.41
C THR A 565 4.60 40.58 -5.50
N VAL A 566 3.54 40.90 -4.77
CA VAL A 566 3.08 42.32 -4.62
C VAL A 566 3.95 42.95 -3.53
N GLU A 567 4.64 44.04 -3.88
CA GLU A 567 5.43 44.80 -2.90
C GLU A 567 4.52 45.34 -1.79
N GLY A 568 4.73 44.82 -0.56
CA GLY A 568 4.07 45.33 0.65
C GLY A 568 3.19 44.36 1.43
N GLU A 569 2.91 43.16 0.93
CA GLU A 569 2.37 42.08 1.74
C GLU A 569 3.50 41.10 2.15
N GLU A 570 3.46 40.64 3.37
CA GLU A 570 4.30 39.48 3.79
C GLU A 570 3.82 38.30 2.96
N THR A 571 4.40 38.13 1.79
CA THR A 571 4.06 37.06 0.86
C THR A 571 4.40 35.74 1.50
N LYS A 572 3.43 34.82 1.52
CA LYS A 572 3.71 33.38 1.67
C LYS A 572 4.73 33.03 0.58
N ALA A 573 5.95 32.78 0.97
CA ALA A 573 7.15 32.75 0.12
C ALA A 573 7.10 31.77 -1.07
N ASP A 574 6.07 30.90 -1.20
CA ASP A 574 5.97 29.85 -2.19
C ASP A 574 4.55 29.61 -2.73
N ALA A 575 3.85 30.68 -3.11
CA ALA A 575 2.58 30.55 -3.82
C ALA A 575 2.82 30.33 -5.32
N TYR A 576 2.26 29.26 -5.87
CA TYR A 576 2.30 28.92 -7.29
C TYR A 576 0.94 29.16 -7.93
N LYS A 577 0.95 29.65 -9.18
CA LYS A 577 -0.27 29.80 -9.96
C LYS A 577 -0.93 28.45 -10.21
N ALA A 578 -2.25 28.42 -10.18
CA ALA A 578 -3.01 27.25 -10.58
C ALA A 578 -2.80 26.93 -12.07
N VAL A 579 -2.64 25.63 -12.38
CA VAL A 579 -2.42 25.10 -13.72
C VAL A 579 -3.61 24.23 -14.12
N THR A 580 -4.03 24.28 -15.38
CA THR A 580 -5.11 23.40 -15.85
C THR A 580 -4.57 22.02 -16.27
N LEU A 581 -5.37 20.96 -16.10
CA LEU A 581 -5.04 19.62 -16.61
C LEU A 581 -4.70 19.65 -18.11
N LYS A 582 -5.41 20.51 -18.87
CA LYS A 582 -5.14 20.69 -20.31
C LYS A 582 -3.71 21.17 -20.57
N GLN A 583 -3.22 22.17 -19.82
CA GLN A 583 -1.84 22.62 -19.95
C GLN A 583 -0.83 21.53 -19.66
N CYS A 584 -1.08 20.71 -18.64
CA CYS A 584 -0.22 19.56 -18.31
C CYS A 584 -0.22 18.50 -19.43
N LEU A 585 -1.38 18.20 -20.03
CA LEU A 585 -1.49 17.26 -21.16
C LEU A 585 -0.88 17.84 -22.45
N ASP A 586 -1.08 19.13 -22.73
CA ASP A 586 -0.44 19.81 -23.84
C ASP A 586 1.09 19.75 -23.72
N ASN A 587 1.62 19.91 -22.51
CA ASN A 587 3.05 19.79 -22.23
C ASN A 587 3.54 18.34 -22.38
N PHE A 588 2.79 17.34 -21.86
CA PHE A 588 3.11 15.92 -21.99
C PHE A 588 3.19 15.45 -23.45
N THR A 589 2.35 16.01 -24.33
CA THR A 589 2.27 15.67 -25.75
C THR A 589 3.00 16.64 -26.66
N ALA A 590 3.75 17.61 -26.09
CA ALA A 590 4.55 18.57 -26.85
C ALA A 590 5.71 17.88 -27.59
N GLU A 591 6.20 18.53 -28.63
CA GLU A 591 7.41 18.10 -29.31
C GLU A 591 8.65 18.52 -28.52
N GLU A 592 9.53 17.59 -28.23
CA GLU A 592 10.83 17.83 -27.59
C GLU A 592 11.97 17.51 -28.55
N VAL A 593 13.08 18.22 -28.47
CA VAL A 593 14.29 17.92 -29.23
C VAL A 593 15.20 17.05 -28.42
N VAL A 594 15.58 15.90 -28.95
CA VAL A 594 16.52 14.95 -28.36
C VAL A 594 17.81 14.87 -29.19
N GLU A 595 18.95 14.96 -28.51
CA GLU A 595 20.26 14.95 -29.13
C GLU A 595 20.71 13.51 -29.45
N LEU A 596 20.42 13.06 -30.66
CA LEU A 596 20.80 11.74 -31.16
C LEU A 596 21.38 11.88 -32.56
N THR A 597 22.35 11.06 -32.92
CA THR A 597 22.88 11.00 -34.26
C THR A 597 22.02 10.12 -35.15
N CYS A 598 21.60 10.60 -36.30
CA CYS A 598 20.80 9.85 -37.23
C CYS A 598 21.60 8.75 -37.94
N SER A 599 21.16 7.48 -37.79
CA SER A 599 21.79 6.33 -38.45
C SER A 599 21.63 6.34 -39.97
N SER A 600 20.56 6.99 -40.51
CA SER A 600 20.28 7.04 -41.96
C SER A 600 21.06 8.15 -42.69
N CYS A 601 21.23 9.34 -42.10
CA CYS A 601 21.87 10.46 -42.76
C CYS A 601 23.13 10.99 -42.05
N GLY A 602 23.48 10.48 -40.88
CA GLY A 602 24.66 10.92 -40.11
C GLY A 602 24.50 12.30 -39.43
N SER A 603 23.35 12.96 -39.55
CA SER A 603 23.13 14.28 -38.92
C SER A 603 23.21 14.16 -37.41
N LYS A 604 23.83 15.14 -36.78
CA LYS A 604 23.90 15.35 -35.32
C LYS A 604 22.94 16.43 -34.82
N ASP A 605 22.08 16.95 -35.68
CA ASP A 605 21.11 17.99 -35.31
C ASP A 605 19.99 17.48 -34.35
N GLY A 606 19.96 16.17 -34.12
CA GLY A 606 19.01 15.51 -33.25
C GLY A 606 17.71 15.12 -33.92
N TYR A 607 16.73 14.79 -33.09
CA TYR A 607 15.38 14.38 -33.47
C TYR A 607 14.37 15.23 -32.74
N THR A 608 13.22 15.49 -33.38
CA THR A 608 12.00 15.82 -32.61
C THR A 608 11.34 14.52 -32.17
N LYS A 609 11.00 14.46 -30.88
CA LYS A 609 10.27 13.36 -30.23
C LYS A 609 8.93 13.87 -29.79
N ARG A 610 7.87 13.14 -30.07
CA ARG A 610 6.50 13.41 -29.61
C ARG A 610 5.81 12.11 -29.21
N SER A 611 5.15 12.14 -28.03
CA SER A 611 4.38 11.01 -27.53
C SER A 611 2.89 11.35 -27.56
N LEU A 612 2.08 10.48 -28.16
CA LEU A 612 0.62 10.60 -28.28
C LEU A 612 -0.04 9.26 -27.90
N PHE A 613 -1.31 9.31 -27.57
CA PHE A 613 -2.08 8.10 -27.35
C PHE A 613 -2.41 7.42 -28.68
N LYS A 614 -2.00 6.17 -28.88
CA LYS A 614 -2.50 5.33 -29.99
C LYS A 614 -3.89 4.80 -29.64
N THR A 615 -4.08 4.41 -28.38
CA THR A 615 -5.36 4.00 -27.79
C THR A 615 -5.51 4.64 -26.42
N LEU A 616 -6.72 4.70 -25.93
CA LEU A 616 -7.08 5.24 -24.61
C LEU A 616 -7.76 4.16 -23.76
N PRO A 617 -7.52 4.12 -22.44
CA PRO A 617 -8.10 3.11 -21.54
C PRO A 617 -9.56 3.43 -21.17
N GLU A 618 -10.24 2.51 -20.49
CA GLU A 618 -11.54 2.79 -19.85
C GLU A 618 -11.36 3.62 -18.57
N ASN A 619 -10.28 3.33 -17.81
CA ASN A 619 -9.89 4.06 -16.62
C ASN A 619 -8.48 4.63 -16.82
N LEU A 620 -8.36 5.94 -16.94
CA LEU A 620 -7.07 6.61 -17.10
C LEU A 620 -6.55 7.05 -15.74
N VAL A 621 -5.36 6.58 -15.38
CA VAL A 621 -4.63 7.02 -14.19
C VAL A 621 -3.57 8.03 -14.58
N VAL A 622 -3.58 9.16 -13.88
CA VAL A 622 -2.64 10.27 -14.11
C VAL A 622 -1.94 10.61 -12.81
N ASN A 623 -0.61 10.50 -12.78
CA ASN A 623 0.20 11.03 -11.71
C ASN A 623 0.72 12.43 -12.09
N ALA A 624 0.39 13.44 -11.28
CA ALA A 624 0.89 14.80 -11.48
C ALA A 624 2.18 15.02 -10.69
N ARG A 625 3.32 15.08 -11.40
CA ARG A 625 4.62 15.34 -10.80
C ARG A 625 4.76 16.80 -10.40
N LYS A 626 4.55 17.08 -9.13
CA LYS A 626 4.71 18.39 -8.49
C LYS A 626 6.05 18.45 -7.75
N MET A 627 7.15 18.17 -8.45
CA MET A 627 8.48 18.11 -7.87
C MET A 627 9.39 19.15 -8.52
N ALA A 628 10.22 19.79 -7.70
CA ALA A 628 11.30 20.65 -8.16
C ALA A 628 12.59 20.28 -7.43
N VAL A 629 13.72 20.43 -8.09
CA VAL A 629 15.03 20.30 -7.44
C VAL A 629 15.46 21.70 -6.97
N ILE A 630 15.46 21.91 -5.67
CA ILE A 630 15.91 23.16 -5.03
C ILE A 630 17.19 22.86 -4.27
N ASN A 631 18.29 23.51 -4.66
CA ASN A 631 19.62 23.28 -4.06
C ASN A 631 20.01 21.77 -4.06
N TRP A 632 19.77 21.07 -5.17
CA TRP A 632 20.03 19.63 -5.38
C TRP A 632 19.18 18.70 -4.50
N VAL A 633 18.18 19.22 -3.80
CA VAL A 633 17.23 18.44 -3.01
C VAL A 633 15.87 18.41 -3.74
N PRO A 634 15.29 17.24 -3.99
CA PRO A 634 13.95 17.14 -4.54
C PRO A 634 12.94 17.60 -3.48
N VAL A 635 12.13 18.61 -3.84
CA VAL A 635 11.09 19.19 -2.98
C VAL A 635 9.75 19.05 -3.66
N LYS A 636 8.76 18.55 -2.92
CA LYS A 636 7.37 18.52 -3.38
C LYS A 636 6.76 19.93 -3.27
N LEU A 637 6.04 20.32 -4.31
CA LEU A 637 5.40 21.62 -4.41
C LEU A 637 3.87 21.49 -4.46
N ASP A 638 3.19 22.35 -3.72
CA ASP A 638 1.72 22.36 -3.65
C ASP A 638 1.15 23.30 -4.74
N VAL A 639 1.11 22.79 -5.98
CA VAL A 639 0.56 23.52 -7.13
C VAL A 639 -0.86 23.05 -7.40
N PRO A 640 -1.86 23.95 -7.38
CA PRO A 640 -3.23 23.57 -7.72
C PRO A 640 -3.34 23.15 -9.18
N VAL A 641 -3.89 21.95 -9.45
CA VAL A 641 -4.23 21.50 -10.80
C VAL A 641 -5.74 21.53 -10.97
N ILE A 642 -6.20 22.39 -11.87
CA ILE A 642 -7.63 22.56 -12.18
C ILE A 642 -8.04 21.48 -13.17
N VAL A 643 -8.92 20.59 -12.74
CA VAL A 643 -9.56 19.57 -13.57
C VAL A 643 -11.02 20.01 -13.82
N PRO A 644 -11.55 19.89 -15.06
CA PRO A 644 -12.96 20.18 -15.32
C PRO A 644 -13.90 19.26 -14.50
N ASP A 645 -14.96 19.82 -13.94
CA ASP A 645 -16.00 19.05 -13.26
C ASP A 645 -16.90 18.28 -14.26
N GLU A 646 -17.05 18.84 -15.44
CA GLU A 646 -17.78 18.25 -16.57
C GLU A 646 -16.87 17.29 -17.36
N PRO A 647 -17.45 16.29 -18.03
CA PRO A 647 -16.68 15.41 -18.90
C PRO A 647 -15.95 16.17 -20.03
N PHE A 648 -14.68 15.88 -20.22
CA PHE A 648 -13.82 16.51 -21.22
C PHE A 648 -13.31 15.50 -22.25
N LEU A 649 -12.87 15.98 -23.41
CA LEU A 649 -12.42 15.17 -24.54
C LEU A 649 -10.89 15.01 -24.54
N LEU A 650 -10.41 13.81 -24.87
CA LEU A 650 -9.00 13.53 -25.12
C LEU A 650 -8.69 13.24 -26.61
N ASP A 651 -9.63 13.50 -27.52
CA ASP A 651 -9.49 13.21 -28.94
C ASP A 651 -8.28 13.92 -29.58
N ASP A 652 -7.96 15.14 -29.13
CA ASP A 652 -6.84 15.95 -29.64
C ASP A 652 -5.46 15.33 -29.32
N TYR A 653 -5.40 14.45 -28.37
CA TYR A 653 -4.17 13.76 -27.94
C TYR A 653 -3.98 12.39 -28.58
N LEU A 654 -4.92 11.96 -29.46
CA LEU A 654 -4.78 10.71 -30.19
C LEU A 654 -3.79 10.85 -31.35
N SER A 655 -2.95 9.83 -31.50
CA SER A 655 -2.05 9.72 -32.63
C SER A 655 -2.81 9.48 -33.93
N LYS A 656 -2.29 10.03 -35.00
CA LYS A 656 -2.79 9.80 -36.37
C LYS A 656 -2.01 8.70 -37.08
N GLY A 657 -1.00 8.12 -36.42
CA GLY A 657 -0.11 7.14 -37.00
C GLY A 657 0.77 7.70 -38.12
N LEU A 658 1.41 6.80 -38.87
CA LEU A 658 2.28 7.15 -40.00
C LEU A 658 1.46 7.84 -41.10
N GLN A 659 1.90 9.05 -41.47
CA GLN A 659 1.26 9.86 -42.50
C GLN A 659 1.79 9.48 -43.91
N SER A 660 0.94 9.57 -44.92
CA SER A 660 1.33 9.25 -46.31
C SER A 660 2.45 10.11 -46.88
N SER A 661 2.70 11.26 -46.28
CA SER A 661 3.79 12.18 -46.64
C SER A 661 5.10 11.89 -45.93
N GLU A 662 5.14 10.95 -45.02
CA GLU A 662 6.29 10.64 -44.18
C GLU A 662 7.06 9.42 -44.79
N GLU A 663 8.37 9.50 -44.72
CA GLU A 663 9.26 8.41 -45.07
C GLU A 663 9.83 7.81 -43.78
N THR A 664 9.70 6.49 -43.62
CA THR A 664 10.22 5.80 -42.43
C THR A 664 11.74 5.73 -42.46
N LEU A 665 12.35 5.89 -41.27
CA LEU A 665 13.74 5.49 -41.09
C LEU A 665 13.86 3.99 -41.35
N PRO A 666 14.91 3.53 -42.03
CA PRO A 666 15.15 2.10 -42.13
C PRO A 666 15.24 1.54 -40.70
N ASP A 667 14.69 0.34 -40.51
CA ASP A 667 14.93 -0.39 -39.28
C ASP A 667 16.44 -0.50 -39.13
N GLU A 668 16.97 -0.07 -37.99
CA GLU A 668 18.36 -0.37 -37.68
C GLU A 668 18.47 -1.89 -37.75
N PRO A 669 19.37 -2.47 -38.58
CA PRO A 669 19.72 -3.85 -38.37
C PRO A 669 20.02 -3.94 -36.89
N GLU A 670 19.35 -4.83 -36.17
CA GLU A 670 19.62 -5.07 -34.74
C GLU A 670 21.12 -4.96 -34.60
N ALA A 671 21.60 -3.94 -33.89
CA ALA A 671 23.03 -3.70 -33.78
C ALA A 671 23.56 -4.99 -33.16
N SER A 672 24.14 -5.84 -34.01
CA SER A 672 24.92 -6.95 -33.51
C SER A 672 25.84 -6.29 -32.49
N ALA A 673 25.66 -6.65 -31.23
CA ALA A 673 26.44 -6.10 -30.13
C ALA A 673 27.91 -5.99 -30.63
N PRO A 674 28.54 -4.82 -30.54
CA PRO A 674 29.85 -4.62 -31.14
C PRO A 674 30.68 -5.80 -30.76
N ALA A 675 31.21 -6.54 -31.77
CA ALA A 675 31.93 -7.77 -31.54
C ALA A 675 32.98 -7.44 -30.50
N PHE A 676 32.96 -8.15 -29.39
CA PHE A 676 33.90 -7.91 -28.29
C PHE A 676 35.31 -7.89 -28.88
N VAL A 677 36.00 -6.80 -28.73
CA VAL A 677 37.40 -6.64 -29.13
C VAL A 677 38.21 -6.55 -27.85
N ALA A 678 38.88 -7.64 -27.54
CA ALA A 678 39.73 -7.69 -26.37
C ALA A 678 40.83 -6.61 -26.45
N ASN A 679 41.11 -5.97 -25.31
CA ASN A 679 42.16 -4.96 -25.20
C ASN A 679 43.51 -5.53 -25.67
N PRO A 680 44.09 -5.05 -26.78
CA PRO A 680 45.28 -5.66 -27.38
C PRO A 680 46.50 -5.61 -26.46
N GLU A 681 46.61 -4.62 -25.61
CA GLU A 681 47.74 -4.50 -24.67
C GLU A 681 47.60 -5.55 -23.55
N ALA A 682 46.43 -5.75 -23.02
CA ALA A 682 46.12 -6.75 -21.99
C ALA A 682 46.30 -8.18 -22.54
N VAL A 683 45.81 -8.44 -23.78
CA VAL A 683 46.04 -9.71 -24.48
C VAL A 683 47.51 -9.99 -24.60
N SER A 684 48.33 -9.02 -25.09
CA SER A 684 49.74 -9.17 -25.27
C SER A 684 50.51 -9.46 -23.96
N GLN A 685 50.07 -8.88 -22.85
CA GLN A 685 50.63 -9.16 -21.53
C GLN A 685 50.30 -10.58 -21.05
N LEU A 686 49.08 -11.03 -21.24
CA LEU A 686 48.64 -12.38 -20.86
C LEU A 686 49.29 -13.45 -21.76
N GLU A 687 49.43 -13.21 -23.09
CA GLU A 687 50.19 -14.09 -24.03
C GLU A 687 51.69 -14.18 -23.64
N ALA A 688 52.29 -13.08 -23.22
CA ALA A 688 53.66 -13.09 -22.73
C ALA A 688 53.85 -13.91 -21.43
N MET A 689 52.78 -14.12 -20.67
CA MET A 689 52.75 -14.99 -19.49
C MET A 689 52.46 -16.46 -19.85
N GLY A 690 52.23 -16.77 -21.13
CA GLY A 690 52.05 -18.12 -21.64
C GLY A 690 50.59 -18.59 -21.80
N PHE A 691 49.61 -17.70 -21.63
CA PHE A 691 48.21 -18.06 -21.85
C PHE A 691 47.83 -18.02 -23.34
N GLY A 692 47.05 -18.98 -23.80
CA GLY A 692 46.55 -19.02 -25.15
C GLY A 692 45.56 -17.88 -25.43
N ARG A 693 45.55 -17.37 -26.67
CA ARG A 693 44.70 -16.23 -27.07
C ARG A 693 43.24 -16.36 -26.73
N ASN A 694 42.65 -17.55 -26.94
CA ASN A 694 41.24 -17.79 -26.58
C ASN A 694 40.98 -17.62 -25.07
N ARG A 695 41.90 -18.10 -24.24
CA ARG A 695 41.86 -17.91 -22.79
C ARG A 695 41.95 -16.45 -22.42
N CYS A 696 42.87 -15.69 -23.05
CA CYS A 696 43.03 -14.27 -22.82
C CYS A 696 41.77 -13.49 -23.20
N GLU A 697 41.15 -13.78 -24.34
CA GLU A 697 39.92 -13.11 -24.80
C GLU A 697 38.73 -13.43 -23.91
N ARG A 698 38.58 -14.68 -23.42
CA ARG A 698 37.55 -15.07 -22.47
C ARG A 698 37.73 -14.39 -21.12
N ALA A 699 38.92 -14.39 -20.56
CA ALA A 699 39.23 -13.75 -19.30
C ALA A 699 38.97 -12.23 -19.34
N LEU A 700 39.41 -11.57 -20.40
CA LEU A 700 39.15 -10.15 -20.60
C LEU A 700 37.67 -9.85 -20.81
N HIS A 701 36.94 -10.74 -21.47
CA HIS A 701 35.50 -10.61 -21.57
C HIS A 701 34.83 -10.73 -20.20
N ALA A 702 35.21 -11.73 -19.39
CA ALA A 702 34.65 -11.97 -18.06
C ALA A 702 34.97 -10.85 -17.06
N THR A 703 36.13 -10.19 -17.20
CA THR A 703 36.61 -9.14 -16.28
C THR A 703 36.41 -7.72 -16.81
N GLY A 704 35.53 -7.54 -17.81
CA GLY A 704 35.13 -6.22 -18.30
C GLY A 704 36.22 -5.53 -19.16
N ASN A 705 37.17 -6.27 -19.73
CA ASN A 705 38.15 -5.81 -20.73
C ASN A 705 39.11 -4.68 -20.27
N SER A 706 39.34 -4.56 -18.98
CA SER A 706 40.01 -3.40 -18.41
C SER A 706 41.48 -3.64 -18.00
N ASP A 707 41.81 -4.78 -17.36
CA ASP A 707 43.11 -5.01 -16.73
C ASP A 707 43.58 -6.45 -16.91
N ALA A 708 44.83 -6.60 -17.32
CA ALA A 708 45.49 -7.89 -17.48
C ALA A 708 45.66 -8.65 -16.16
N ASN A 709 45.78 -7.94 -15.02
CA ASN A 709 45.95 -8.58 -13.71
C ASN A 709 44.66 -9.22 -13.26
N ALA A 710 43.54 -8.53 -13.39
CA ALA A 710 42.21 -9.08 -13.09
C ALA A 710 41.90 -10.28 -14.00
N ALA A 711 42.22 -10.19 -15.29
CA ALA A 711 42.07 -11.30 -16.23
C ALA A 711 42.96 -12.49 -15.88
N MET A 712 44.17 -12.27 -15.41
CA MET A 712 45.10 -13.31 -14.96
C MET A 712 44.58 -14.02 -13.69
N GLU A 713 44.04 -13.26 -12.72
CA GLU A 713 43.45 -13.80 -11.51
C GLU A 713 42.24 -14.68 -11.85
N TRP A 714 41.39 -14.21 -12.76
CA TRP A 714 40.27 -15.00 -13.29
C TRP A 714 40.78 -16.28 -13.97
N LEU A 715 41.82 -16.23 -14.80
CA LEU A 715 42.39 -17.40 -15.46
C LEU A 715 42.88 -18.45 -14.48
N PHE A 716 43.48 -18.07 -13.38
CA PHE A 716 43.95 -19.04 -12.37
C PHE A 716 42.81 -19.79 -11.71
N GLY A 717 41.67 -19.17 -11.56
CA GLY A 717 40.47 -19.83 -11.04
C GLY A 717 39.72 -20.73 -12.04
N HIS A 718 39.97 -20.55 -13.36
CA HIS A 718 39.23 -21.17 -14.45
C HIS A 718 40.13 -21.98 -15.42
N MET A 719 41.36 -22.33 -15.01
CA MET A 719 42.32 -23.06 -15.85
C MET A 719 41.89 -24.47 -16.23
N GLU A 720 41.03 -25.08 -15.42
CA GLU A 720 40.55 -26.46 -15.62
C GLU A 720 39.16 -26.50 -16.29
N ASP A 721 38.60 -25.36 -16.66
CA ASP A 721 37.30 -25.31 -17.32
C ASP A 721 37.38 -26.01 -18.69
N PRO A 722 36.45 -26.93 -19.00
CA PRO A 722 36.55 -27.80 -20.18
C PRO A 722 36.48 -27.06 -21.51
N ASP A 723 35.98 -25.81 -21.53
CA ASP A 723 35.80 -24.94 -22.71
C ASP A 723 36.73 -23.72 -22.73
N ILE A 724 37.71 -23.63 -21.84
CA ILE A 724 38.56 -22.46 -21.65
C ILE A 724 39.41 -22.17 -22.91
N ASP A 725 39.74 -23.19 -23.70
CA ASP A 725 40.49 -23.10 -24.96
C ASP A 725 39.62 -22.87 -26.20
N ASP A 726 38.30 -22.93 -26.08
CA ASP A 726 37.38 -22.71 -27.19
C ASP A 726 37.28 -21.22 -27.55
N PRO A 727 37.13 -20.90 -28.87
CA PRO A 727 36.91 -19.51 -29.26
C PRO A 727 35.70 -18.89 -28.60
N LEU A 728 35.82 -17.61 -28.19
CA LEU A 728 34.70 -16.86 -27.62
C LEU A 728 33.60 -16.69 -28.67
N VAL A 729 32.52 -17.51 -28.58
CA VAL A 729 31.36 -17.41 -29.44
C VAL A 729 30.33 -16.51 -28.76
N LEU A 730 30.23 -15.27 -29.18
CA LEU A 730 29.13 -14.37 -28.80
C LEU A 730 27.90 -14.74 -29.63
N SER A 731 27.06 -15.65 -29.15
CA SER A 731 25.81 -16.04 -29.77
C SER A 731 24.87 -14.85 -29.77
N GLY A 732 24.65 -14.25 -30.94
CA GLY A 732 23.57 -13.32 -31.18
C GLY A 732 22.24 -14.05 -31.10
N GLY A 733 21.58 -14.00 -29.94
CA GLY A 733 20.22 -14.48 -29.71
C GLY A 733 19.31 -13.29 -29.44
N SER A 734 18.27 -13.16 -30.24
CA SER A 734 17.25 -12.11 -30.16
C SER A 734 16.45 -12.15 -28.86
N GLY A 735 16.21 -11.01 -28.27
CA GLY A 735 15.00 -10.68 -27.53
C GLY A 735 15.15 -10.55 -26.03
N GLY A 736 15.00 -9.34 -25.51
CA GLY A 736 14.46 -9.04 -24.20
C GLY A 736 15.48 -9.00 -23.06
N GLY A 737 15.75 -7.80 -22.55
CA GLY A 737 16.62 -7.56 -21.39
C GLY A 737 16.23 -8.39 -20.17
N GLY A 738 17.18 -9.20 -19.76
CA GLY A 738 17.17 -9.94 -18.50
C GLY A 738 18.59 -10.43 -18.26
N ALA A 739 19.09 -10.19 -17.06
CA ALA A 739 20.42 -10.56 -16.59
C ALA A 739 20.79 -12.00 -16.96
N GLY A 740 22.02 -12.19 -17.46
CA GLY A 740 22.52 -13.43 -17.99
C GLY A 740 22.35 -14.62 -17.07
N GLY A 741 21.59 -15.62 -17.53
CA GLY A 741 21.50 -16.90 -16.88
C GLY A 741 22.80 -17.70 -17.08
N ALA A 742 23.63 -17.77 -16.07
CA ALA A 742 24.65 -18.81 -15.98
C ALA A 742 23.95 -20.15 -15.93
N SER A 743 24.34 -21.08 -16.82
CA SER A 743 23.96 -22.49 -16.74
C SER A 743 24.36 -22.98 -15.35
N ALA A 744 23.36 -23.41 -14.57
CA ALA A 744 23.60 -23.82 -13.20
C ALA A 744 24.54 -25.02 -13.21
N ASP A 745 25.65 -24.87 -12.52
CA ASP A 745 26.71 -25.84 -12.37
C ASP A 745 26.16 -27.17 -11.81
N PRO A 746 26.37 -28.32 -12.49
CA PRO A 746 25.85 -29.60 -12.04
C PRO A 746 26.30 -29.98 -10.63
N GLU A 747 27.54 -29.66 -10.22
CA GLU A 747 28.04 -29.99 -8.88
C GLU A 747 27.33 -29.17 -7.80
N LYS A 748 27.07 -27.88 -8.08
CA LYS A 748 26.31 -27.00 -7.19
C LYS A 748 24.85 -27.47 -7.04
N ILE A 749 24.27 -27.98 -8.14
CA ILE A 749 22.93 -28.56 -8.12
C ILE A 749 22.92 -29.84 -7.26
N GLU A 750 23.95 -30.68 -7.40
CA GLU A 750 24.06 -31.91 -6.62
C GLU A 750 24.29 -31.61 -5.13
N MET A 751 25.08 -30.58 -4.81
CA MET A 751 25.30 -30.11 -3.44
C MET A 751 23.99 -29.62 -2.80
N LEU A 752 23.19 -28.84 -3.48
CA LEU A 752 21.87 -28.38 -3.00
C LEU A 752 20.88 -29.55 -2.94
N GLY A 753 20.98 -30.52 -3.85
CA GLY A 753 20.22 -31.76 -3.83
C GLY A 753 20.53 -32.63 -2.62
N ALA A 754 21.80 -32.70 -2.21
CA ALA A 754 22.21 -33.41 -0.99
C ALA A 754 21.68 -32.75 0.29
N MET A 755 21.34 -31.49 0.25
CA MET A 755 20.67 -30.74 1.33
C MET A 755 19.15 -30.89 1.34
N GLY A 756 18.58 -31.64 0.38
CA GLY A 756 17.16 -32.01 0.35
C GLY A 756 16.31 -31.17 -0.62
N PHE A 757 16.91 -30.28 -1.39
CA PHE A 757 16.21 -29.48 -2.39
C PHE A 757 16.08 -30.21 -3.74
N SER A 758 14.96 -30.02 -4.44
CA SER A 758 14.78 -30.62 -5.75
C SER A 758 15.67 -29.95 -6.82
N VAL A 759 16.04 -30.72 -7.86
CA VAL A 759 16.86 -30.21 -8.98
C VAL A 759 16.29 -28.92 -9.62
N PRO A 760 14.97 -28.79 -9.86
CA PRO A 760 14.39 -27.55 -10.35
C PRO A 760 14.56 -26.37 -9.38
N GLN A 761 14.36 -26.59 -8.09
CA GLN A 761 14.55 -25.58 -7.05
C GLN A 761 16.01 -25.13 -6.96
N ALA A 762 16.96 -26.07 -6.97
CA ALA A 762 18.39 -25.79 -6.96
C ALA A 762 18.81 -24.95 -8.17
N LYS A 763 18.34 -25.30 -9.37
CA LYS A 763 18.62 -24.54 -10.61
C LYS A 763 18.10 -23.13 -10.53
N LYS A 764 16.86 -22.93 -10.04
CA LYS A 764 16.25 -21.61 -9.91
C LYS A 764 17.00 -20.76 -8.89
N ALA A 765 17.28 -21.30 -7.72
CA ALA A 765 18.03 -20.60 -6.69
C ALA A 765 19.43 -20.17 -7.14
N LEU A 766 20.16 -21.06 -7.80
CA LEU A 766 21.48 -20.71 -8.38
C LEU A 766 21.39 -19.64 -9.46
N ARG A 767 20.33 -19.64 -10.27
CA ARG A 767 20.09 -18.58 -11.27
C ARG A 767 19.79 -17.23 -10.61
N GLU A 768 18.93 -17.20 -9.59
CA GLU A 768 18.55 -15.99 -8.86
C GLU A 768 19.70 -15.40 -8.03
N THR A 769 20.68 -16.25 -7.66
CA THR A 769 21.85 -15.86 -6.87
C THR A 769 23.14 -15.82 -7.67
N ASN A 770 23.06 -15.79 -9.02
CA ASN A 770 24.20 -15.76 -9.92
C ASN A 770 25.22 -16.89 -9.67
N GLY A 771 24.76 -18.08 -9.30
CA GLY A 771 25.58 -19.25 -9.08
C GLY A 771 26.28 -19.35 -7.73
N ASP A 772 25.96 -18.48 -6.79
CA ASP A 772 26.47 -18.50 -5.42
C ASP A 772 25.67 -19.52 -4.59
N VAL A 773 26.36 -20.55 -4.07
CA VAL A 773 25.71 -21.67 -3.34
C VAL A 773 25.20 -21.26 -1.96
N GLU A 774 25.97 -20.44 -1.23
CA GLU A 774 25.55 -20.00 0.12
C GLU A 774 24.31 -19.12 0.04
N ARG A 775 24.28 -18.19 -0.89
CA ARG A 775 23.10 -17.36 -1.16
C ARG A 775 21.94 -18.17 -1.75
N ALA A 776 22.23 -19.21 -2.56
CA ALA A 776 21.19 -20.10 -3.08
C ALA A 776 20.54 -20.92 -1.97
N VAL A 777 21.28 -21.36 -0.97
CA VAL A 777 20.73 -22.01 0.23
C VAL A 777 19.85 -21.05 1.00
N GLU A 778 20.29 -19.82 1.23
CA GLU A 778 19.51 -18.79 1.91
C GLU A 778 18.24 -18.44 1.13
N TRP A 779 18.35 -18.34 -0.19
CA TRP A 779 17.21 -18.11 -1.09
C TRP A 779 16.20 -19.26 -1.00
N LEU A 780 16.66 -20.52 -1.01
CA LEU A 780 15.79 -21.71 -0.90
C LEU A 780 15.06 -21.79 0.44
N PHE A 781 15.74 -21.44 1.54
CA PHE A 781 15.09 -21.41 2.85
C PHE A 781 14.09 -20.24 2.99
N SER A 782 14.32 -19.16 2.28
CA SER A 782 13.39 -18.02 2.24
C SER A 782 12.21 -18.23 1.27
N HIS A 783 12.33 -19.21 0.35
CA HIS A 783 11.30 -19.52 -0.65
C HIS A 783 10.91 -21.03 -0.63
N PRO A 784 10.47 -21.59 0.51
CA PRO A 784 10.20 -23.02 0.65
C PRO A 784 9.06 -23.52 -0.24
N GLU A 785 8.17 -22.64 -0.66
CA GLU A 785 7.01 -22.91 -1.51
C GLU A 785 7.37 -22.94 -3.02
N ASP A 786 8.55 -22.47 -3.40
CA ASP A 786 8.94 -22.39 -4.81
C ASP A 786 9.32 -23.78 -5.33
N GLN A 787 8.56 -24.27 -6.30
CA GLN A 787 8.79 -25.60 -6.91
C GLN A 787 9.90 -25.60 -7.95
N GLY A 788 10.61 -24.49 -8.16
CA GLY A 788 11.68 -24.37 -9.14
C GLY A 788 11.22 -24.33 -10.58
N ILE A 789 9.93 -24.00 -10.84
CA ILE A 789 9.37 -23.92 -12.18
C ILE A 789 9.79 -22.57 -12.76
N PHE A 790 10.51 -22.60 -13.90
CA PHE A 790 10.77 -21.39 -14.68
C PHE A 790 9.54 -21.06 -15.51
N GLU A 791 9.08 -19.83 -15.47
CA GLU A 791 7.95 -19.36 -16.29
C GLU A 791 8.26 -19.43 -17.80
N ASP A 792 9.53 -19.62 -18.18
CA ASP A 792 10.00 -19.73 -19.58
C ASP A 792 9.96 -21.15 -20.14
N GLU A 793 9.66 -22.20 -19.36
CA GLU A 793 9.60 -23.61 -19.79
C GLU A 793 8.18 -24.19 -19.79
N ALA A 794 7.17 -23.45 -20.23
CA ALA A 794 5.93 -24.08 -20.62
C ALA A 794 6.11 -24.70 -22.01
N PRO A 795 5.78 -26.01 -22.22
CA PRO A 795 5.96 -26.64 -23.51
C PRO A 795 5.07 -25.94 -24.54
N ALA A 796 5.69 -25.29 -25.52
CA ALA A 796 5.01 -24.72 -26.66
C ALA A 796 4.40 -25.85 -27.49
N ALA A 797 3.15 -26.20 -27.23
CA ALA A 797 2.33 -26.95 -28.16
C ALA A 797 2.00 -26.01 -29.30
N GLY A 798 2.62 -26.27 -30.48
CA GLY A 798 2.27 -25.79 -31.81
C GLY A 798 1.42 -24.52 -31.86
N ALA A 799 2.00 -23.33 -31.78
CA ALA A 799 1.34 -22.11 -32.16
C ALA A 799 1.81 -21.73 -33.58
N ASP A 800 0.83 -21.58 -34.48
CA ASP A 800 0.96 -20.81 -35.69
C ASP A 800 1.58 -19.43 -35.39
N PRO A 801 2.28 -18.78 -36.35
CA PRO A 801 2.86 -17.46 -36.12
C PRO A 801 1.78 -16.51 -35.61
N ALA A 802 1.98 -16.05 -34.38
CA ALA A 802 1.00 -15.27 -33.63
C ALA A 802 0.57 -14.06 -34.47
N ALA A 803 -0.75 -13.93 -34.65
CA ALA A 803 -1.34 -12.69 -35.12
C ALA A 803 -0.83 -11.52 -34.23
N PRO A 804 -0.58 -10.34 -34.80
CA PRO A 804 -0.09 -9.20 -34.03
C PRO A 804 -1.01 -8.97 -32.83
N LYS A 805 -0.44 -8.93 -31.65
CA LYS A 805 -1.18 -8.72 -30.40
C LYS A 805 -1.97 -7.42 -30.55
N ALA A 806 -3.28 -7.48 -30.36
CA ALA A 806 -4.12 -6.29 -30.49
C ALA A 806 -3.66 -5.25 -29.45
N ASP A 807 -3.62 -3.98 -29.88
CA ASP A 807 -3.29 -2.88 -28.98
C ASP A 807 -4.25 -2.86 -27.76
N ALA A 808 -3.74 -2.64 -26.57
CA ALA A 808 -4.55 -2.45 -25.38
C ALA A 808 -5.34 -1.13 -25.46
N GLY A 809 -6.54 -1.08 -24.87
CA GLY A 809 -7.40 0.09 -24.89
C GLY A 809 -8.19 0.27 -26.17
N SER A 810 -8.71 1.48 -26.45
CA SER A 810 -9.59 1.79 -27.58
C SER A 810 -9.25 3.14 -28.21
N ALA A 811 -9.17 3.19 -29.54
CA ALA A 811 -9.02 4.44 -30.32
C ALA A 811 -10.39 5.06 -30.69
N ALA A 812 -11.51 4.55 -30.19
CA ALA A 812 -12.84 5.05 -30.53
C ALA A 812 -13.05 6.49 -30.04
N THR A 813 -13.64 7.32 -30.88
CA THR A 813 -14.02 8.72 -30.58
C THR A 813 -15.54 8.88 -30.62
N PRO A 814 -16.12 9.80 -29.84
CA PRO A 814 -15.47 10.73 -28.92
C PRO A 814 -14.97 10.03 -27.64
N ALA A 815 -13.74 10.34 -27.21
CA ALA A 815 -13.15 9.83 -25.98
C ALA A 815 -13.39 10.84 -24.84
N LYS A 816 -14.52 10.73 -24.17
CA LYS A 816 -14.91 11.58 -23.05
C LYS A 816 -14.46 10.97 -21.74
N TYR A 817 -13.86 11.78 -20.88
CA TYR A 817 -13.41 11.38 -19.54
C TYR A 817 -13.99 12.29 -18.47
N GLN A 818 -14.30 11.70 -17.34
CA GLN A 818 -14.75 12.39 -16.15
C GLN A 818 -13.88 11.99 -14.95
N LEU A 819 -13.53 12.97 -14.12
CA LEU A 819 -12.82 12.73 -12.88
C LEU A 819 -13.70 11.93 -11.90
N GLN A 820 -13.20 10.78 -11.46
CA GLN A 820 -13.89 9.84 -10.57
C GLN A 820 -13.37 9.92 -9.14
N SER A 821 -12.06 9.88 -8.96
CA SER A 821 -11.42 9.94 -7.65
C SER A 821 -10.01 10.51 -7.73
N ILE A 822 -9.51 10.97 -6.58
CA ILE A 822 -8.18 11.54 -6.44
C ILE A 822 -7.58 11.04 -5.13
N ALA A 823 -6.35 10.53 -5.19
CA ALA A 823 -5.52 10.42 -4.00
C ALA A 823 -4.73 11.72 -3.82
N CYS A 824 -4.94 12.37 -2.69
CA CYS A 824 -4.30 13.63 -2.33
C CYS A 824 -3.21 13.40 -1.29
N HIS A 825 -2.12 14.17 -1.36
CA HIS A 825 -1.05 14.14 -0.38
C HIS A 825 -0.71 15.54 0.13
N LYS A 826 -0.81 15.74 1.43
CA LYS A 826 -0.45 16.97 2.13
C LYS A 826 0.81 16.70 2.95
N GLY A 827 1.93 17.29 2.55
CA GLY A 827 3.24 17.06 3.17
C GLY A 827 4.36 17.66 2.35
N THR A 828 5.55 17.73 2.93
CA THR A 828 6.75 18.32 2.31
C THR A 828 7.52 17.34 1.44
N SER A 829 7.34 16.04 1.67
CA SER A 829 7.98 14.95 0.95
C SER A 829 6.98 13.81 0.76
N ILE A 830 7.13 12.99 -0.26
CA ILE A 830 6.31 11.80 -0.48
C ILE A 830 6.39 10.79 0.67
N HIS A 831 7.48 10.84 1.44
CA HIS A 831 7.71 9.97 2.62
C HIS A 831 7.32 10.65 3.94
N ALA A 832 6.74 11.86 3.92
CA ALA A 832 6.33 12.59 5.11
C ALA A 832 5.10 13.46 4.83
N GLY A 833 4.01 13.21 5.54
CA GLY A 833 2.75 13.92 5.38
C GLY A 833 1.55 13.01 5.64
N HIS A 834 0.45 13.31 4.97
CA HIS A 834 -0.78 12.53 5.09
C HIS A 834 -1.48 12.37 3.74
N TYR A 835 -1.91 11.13 3.45
CA TYR A 835 -2.69 10.79 2.26
C TYR A 835 -4.16 10.64 2.59
N VAL A 836 -5.02 11.14 1.70
CA VAL A 836 -6.47 10.93 1.75
C VAL A 836 -7.01 10.65 0.35
N ALA A 837 -8.23 10.10 0.27
CA ALA A 837 -8.92 9.95 -1.00
C ALA A 837 -10.15 10.84 -1.06
N PHE A 838 -10.31 11.57 -2.16
CA PHE A 838 -11.57 12.18 -2.55
C PHE A 838 -12.20 11.33 -3.65
N VAL A 839 -13.42 10.89 -3.41
CA VAL A 839 -14.11 9.98 -4.33
C VAL A 839 -15.50 10.54 -4.64
N ARG A 840 -15.86 10.57 -5.92
CA ARG A 840 -17.19 11.01 -6.36
C ARG A 840 -18.19 9.88 -6.18
N LYS A 841 -19.09 10.02 -5.23
CA LYS A 841 -20.11 9.03 -4.87
C LYS A 841 -21.51 9.57 -5.13
N GLU A 842 -22.46 8.68 -5.29
CA GLU A 842 -23.86 9.01 -5.29
C GLU A 842 -24.39 8.91 -3.84
N VAL A 843 -24.58 10.05 -3.18
CA VAL A 843 -25.10 10.14 -1.83
C VAL A 843 -26.52 10.73 -1.91
N ASN A 844 -27.52 10.00 -1.42
CA ASN A 844 -28.94 10.39 -1.51
C ASN A 844 -29.39 10.80 -2.93
N SER A 845 -28.93 10.07 -3.95
CA SER A 845 -29.20 10.32 -5.37
C SER A 845 -28.67 11.67 -5.88
N GLN A 846 -27.61 12.17 -5.25
CA GLN A 846 -26.87 13.36 -5.67
C GLN A 846 -25.39 13.01 -5.81
N PRO A 847 -24.74 13.43 -6.92
CA PRO A 847 -23.29 13.26 -7.06
C PRO A 847 -22.58 14.16 -6.05
N THR A 848 -21.84 13.56 -5.14
CA THR A 848 -21.22 14.24 -4.00
C THR A 848 -19.75 13.81 -3.92
N TRP A 849 -18.86 14.75 -3.66
CA TRP A 849 -17.49 14.44 -3.30
C TRP A 849 -17.44 13.96 -1.84
N VAL A 850 -16.86 12.80 -1.62
CA VAL A 850 -16.67 12.18 -0.31
C VAL A 850 -15.20 12.15 0.01
N LEU A 851 -14.84 12.68 1.17
CA LEU A 851 -13.49 12.61 1.71
C LEU A 851 -13.36 11.36 2.57
N PHE A 852 -12.45 10.50 2.20
CA PHE A 852 -11.99 9.35 3.00
C PHE A 852 -10.65 9.73 3.64
N ASN A 853 -10.69 10.04 4.91
CA ASN A 853 -9.54 10.36 5.74
C ASN A 853 -9.39 9.27 6.78
N ASP A 854 -8.66 8.21 6.42
CA ASP A 854 -8.55 6.97 7.17
C ASP A 854 -9.94 6.39 7.54
N GLU A 855 -10.27 6.23 8.83
CA GLU A 855 -11.60 5.77 9.30
C GLU A 855 -12.69 6.83 9.22
N LYS A 856 -12.33 8.09 9.02
CA LYS A 856 -13.28 9.20 8.91
C LYS A 856 -13.79 9.33 7.48
N VAL A 857 -15.08 9.21 7.30
CA VAL A 857 -15.74 9.35 5.99
C VAL A 857 -16.76 10.46 6.08
N VAL A 858 -16.54 11.54 5.33
CA VAL A 858 -17.35 12.76 5.41
C VAL A 858 -17.71 13.30 4.03
N GLU A 859 -18.77 14.09 3.97
CA GLU A 859 -19.08 14.90 2.81
C GLU A 859 -17.98 15.96 2.67
N ALA A 860 -17.30 16.00 1.51
CA ALA A 860 -16.18 16.90 1.30
C ALA A 860 -16.68 18.37 1.34
N GLY A 861 -15.98 19.21 2.11
CA GLY A 861 -16.28 20.63 2.22
C GLY A 861 -15.80 21.38 0.99
N GLU A 862 -14.51 21.67 0.96
CA GLU A 862 -13.92 22.52 -0.07
C GLU A 862 -13.10 21.75 -1.09
N ILE A 863 -13.32 22.09 -2.36
CA ILE A 863 -12.61 21.49 -3.50
C ILE A 863 -11.19 22.07 -3.63
N GLU A 864 -10.92 23.24 -3.07
CA GLU A 864 -9.61 23.90 -3.22
C GLU A 864 -8.47 23.11 -2.55
N GLU A 865 -8.69 22.56 -1.38
CA GLU A 865 -7.70 21.69 -0.72
C GLU A 865 -7.44 20.41 -1.54
N MET A 866 -8.49 19.81 -2.09
CA MET A 866 -8.40 18.68 -3.02
C MET A 866 -7.55 19.04 -4.25
N ARG A 867 -7.79 20.19 -4.89
CA ARG A 867 -7.04 20.65 -6.09
C ARG A 867 -5.58 20.89 -5.79
N LYS A 868 -5.30 21.51 -4.66
CA LYS A 868 -3.95 21.86 -4.22
C LYS A 868 -3.09 20.64 -3.95
N PHE A 869 -3.64 19.66 -3.22
CA PHE A 869 -2.93 18.49 -2.74
C PHE A 869 -3.13 17.22 -3.59
N ALA A 870 -3.89 17.33 -4.69
CA ALA A 870 -4.09 16.22 -5.63
C ALA A 870 -2.76 15.68 -6.16
N TYR A 871 -2.60 14.36 -6.13
CA TYR A 871 -1.38 13.67 -6.52
C TYR A 871 -1.62 12.59 -7.58
N VAL A 872 -2.58 11.69 -7.38
CA VAL A 872 -2.96 10.67 -8.35
C VAL A 872 -4.44 10.83 -8.71
N TYR A 873 -4.71 11.00 -9.98
CA TYR A 873 -6.06 11.19 -10.52
C TYR A 873 -6.55 9.92 -11.21
N PHE A 874 -7.80 9.57 -10.99
CA PHE A 874 -8.49 8.47 -11.66
C PHE A 874 -9.63 9.04 -12.48
N PHE A 875 -9.54 8.88 -13.80
CA PHE A 875 -10.57 9.29 -14.74
C PHE A 875 -11.27 8.07 -15.31
N LYS A 876 -12.58 8.19 -15.47
CA LYS A 876 -13.43 7.18 -16.09
C LYS A 876 -13.89 7.67 -17.45
N ARG A 877 -13.82 6.81 -18.47
CA ARG A 877 -14.42 7.05 -19.79
C ARG A 877 -15.96 6.98 -19.68
N VAL A 878 -16.68 7.97 -20.24
CA VAL A 878 -18.14 8.14 -20.14
C VAL A 878 -18.79 8.29 -21.50
#